data_314ff52935ff2f15bc3d2604df532526
#
_entry.id   314ff52935ff2f15bc3d2604df532526
#
_cell.length_a   1.000
_cell.length_b   1.000
_cell.length_c   1.000
_cell.angle_alpha   90.00
_cell.angle_beta   90.00
_cell.angle_gamma   90.00
#
_symmetry.space_group_name_H-M   'P 1'
#
loop_
_entity.id
_entity.type
_entity.pdbx_description
1 polymer ?
#
loop_
_entity_poly.entity_id
_entity_poly.type
_entity_poly.pdbx_seq_one_letter_code
_entity_poly.pdbx_strand_id
1 'polypeptide(L)'
;MDAKSSENAGKCPVAHTPRGRTNREWWPNQLNVQILHNNSGLADPMGKAFDYAEEFKKLDLDALKKDLHALMTDSQEWWPADFGHYGGLFIRMAWHSAGTYRITDGRGGAGQGQQRFAPLNSWPDNANLDKARRLLWPIKQRYGNRISWADLMILTGNVALESMGFKTFGFAGGRADVWEPEELFWGPEGTWLGDERYSGERQLAEPLGAVQMGLIYVNPEGPNGNPDPVAAARDIRETFARMAMNDEETVALIAGGHTFGKTHGAGDPSFIGAEPEGGEIEDQGLGWKSKFGTGVGKDAITGGPEVTWTQTPTKWSNYFFENLFAYEWELTASPAGAKQWKAKNAEASIPDAYDASKKHVPTMLTTDLSLRFDPVYEKISRRFLENPDQFADAFARAWFKLTHRDMGPKVRYLGPEVPAEDLIWQDVIPTVDHPLVDENDIADLKARVLATGLSVQELVSTAWASASTFRGSDKRGGANGARIRLAPQKDWEANQPAQLAKVLGILEGIQKDFNAAQSGGKKISLADLIVLAGAAGVEKAAKAAGQDITVPFTPGRMDASQEQTDAASFAPLEPRADGFRNYVNSGKMQFMQAEEALVDRAQLLTLTAPEMTVLIGGLRVLKAGQPEHGVFTDKPETLTNDFFVNLLDMGTVWAPVADKKGVYQGTDRKTGAAKWTGTRVDLIFGSHSQLRAIAEVYGQSDAKEKFVKDFVAAWTKVMNADRFDLV
;
A
#
# COMPACT_ATOMS: atom_id res chain seq x y z
N MET A 1 -15.88 32.98 25.88
CA MET A 1 -16.87 31.89 26.00
C MET A 1 -16.10 30.65 26.36
N ASP A 2 -16.19 30.25 27.61
CA ASP A 2 -15.39 29.20 28.21
C ASP A 2 -15.90 27.82 27.78
N ALA A 3 -15.09 27.07 27.05
CA ALA A 3 -15.37 25.67 26.78
C ALA A 3 -15.02 24.87 28.08
N LYS A 4 -16.04 24.33 28.74
CA LYS A 4 -15.89 23.38 29.82
C LYS A 4 -15.21 22.12 29.30
N SER A 5 -14.00 21.84 29.79
CA SER A 5 -13.33 20.56 29.61
C SER A 5 -14.11 19.46 30.33
N SER A 6 -14.50 18.42 29.66
CA SER A 6 -15.07 17.21 30.27
C SER A 6 -13.96 16.48 31.04
N GLU A 7 -14.04 16.50 32.35
CA GLU A 7 -13.27 15.65 33.25
C GLU A 7 -13.84 14.22 33.17
N ASN A 8 -13.29 13.38 32.32
CA ASN A 8 -13.26 11.92 32.46
C ASN A 8 -12.53 11.27 31.26
N ALA A 9 -11.27 11.63 31.05
CA ALA A 9 -10.35 10.78 30.30
C ALA A 9 -9.48 10.04 31.33
N GLY A 10 -9.40 8.74 31.24
CA GLY A 10 -8.59 7.90 32.11
C GLY A 10 -7.17 8.46 32.24
N LYS A 11 -6.74 8.70 33.44
CA LYS A 11 -5.43 9.26 33.73
C LYS A 11 -4.34 8.29 33.34
N CYS A 12 -3.70 8.55 32.19
CA CYS A 12 -2.38 8.02 31.96
C CYS A 12 -1.42 8.59 33.03
N PRO A 13 -0.71 7.76 33.82
CA PRO A 13 0.11 8.25 34.94
C PRO A 13 1.42 8.95 34.55
N VAL A 14 1.64 9.19 33.25
CA VAL A 14 2.82 9.92 32.80
C VAL A 14 2.60 11.42 33.03
N ALA A 15 3.35 12.01 33.97
CA ALA A 15 3.43 13.44 34.13
C ALA A 15 3.99 14.04 32.83
N HIS A 16 3.11 14.52 31.96
CA HIS A 16 3.52 15.24 30.77
C HIS A 16 4.24 16.53 31.19
N THR A 17 5.56 16.53 31.05
CA THR A 17 6.31 17.79 31.04
C THR A 17 5.70 18.65 29.93
N PRO A 18 5.37 19.93 30.19
CA PRO A 18 4.82 20.81 29.18
C PRO A 18 5.77 20.84 27.99
N ARG A 19 5.43 20.15 26.87
CA ARG A 19 6.19 20.25 25.63
C ARG A 19 5.94 21.62 25.02
N GLY A 20 7.00 22.28 24.55
CA GLY A 20 6.87 23.42 23.67
C GLY A 20 6.04 23.06 22.44
N ARG A 21 5.24 23.98 21.94
CA ARG A 21 4.42 23.76 20.75
C ARG A 21 5.29 23.65 19.51
N THR A 22 4.92 22.74 18.61
CA THR A 22 5.50 22.60 17.26
C THR A 22 4.72 23.44 16.26
N ASN A 23 5.29 23.68 15.06
CA ASN A 23 4.60 24.38 13.98
C ASN A 23 3.26 23.72 13.62
N ARG A 24 3.19 22.39 13.65
CA ARG A 24 1.99 21.60 13.34
C ARG A 24 0.85 21.86 14.34
N GLU A 25 1.18 22.10 15.61
CA GLU A 25 0.18 22.42 16.65
C GLU A 25 -0.38 23.84 16.52
N TRP A 26 0.37 24.76 15.88
CA TRP A 26 -0.13 26.10 15.56
C TRP A 26 -1.08 26.10 14.36
N TRP A 27 -0.77 25.29 13.33
CA TRP A 27 -1.56 25.19 12.09
C TRP A 27 -1.80 23.73 11.71
N PRO A 28 -2.67 23.01 12.45
CA PRO A 28 -2.89 21.56 12.25
C PRO A 28 -3.48 21.22 10.88
N ASN A 29 -4.17 22.18 10.25
CA ASN A 29 -4.80 22.00 8.94
C ASN A 29 -3.94 22.51 7.76
N GLN A 30 -2.68 22.85 8.01
CA GLN A 30 -1.76 23.19 6.93
C GLN A 30 -1.45 21.94 6.08
N LEU A 31 -1.34 22.14 4.75
CA LEU A 31 -0.95 21.06 3.82
C LEU A 31 0.34 20.37 4.29
N ASN A 32 0.27 19.05 4.50
CA ASN A 32 1.40 18.27 4.96
C ASN A 32 2.30 17.84 3.79
N VAL A 33 3.32 18.62 3.50
CA VAL A 33 4.33 18.27 2.48
C VAL A 33 5.48 17.41 3.05
N GLN A 34 5.49 17.13 4.36
CA GLN A 34 6.54 16.34 5.00
C GLN A 34 6.55 14.89 4.51
N ILE A 35 5.41 14.34 4.11
CA ILE A 35 5.32 12.98 3.56
C ILE A 35 6.18 12.78 2.30
N LEU A 36 6.54 13.86 1.60
CA LEU A 36 7.43 13.82 0.44
C LEU A 36 8.93 13.71 0.83
N HIS A 37 9.24 13.76 2.11
CA HIS A 37 10.58 13.64 2.66
C HIS A 37 10.81 12.29 3.39
N ASN A 38 9.77 11.47 3.50
CA ASN A 38 9.86 10.16 4.14
C ASN A 38 10.83 9.26 3.36
N ASN A 39 11.56 8.43 4.10
CA ASN A 39 12.59 7.53 3.56
C ASN A 39 13.68 8.27 2.76
N SER A 40 14.01 9.48 3.18
CA SER A 40 15.12 10.22 2.55
C SER A 40 16.44 9.50 2.76
N GLY A 41 17.38 9.64 1.82
CA GLY A 41 18.72 9.07 1.95
C GLY A 41 19.53 9.61 3.14
N LEU A 42 19.04 10.66 3.84
CA LEU A 42 19.62 11.16 5.08
C LEU A 42 19.16 10.35 6.31
N ALA A 43 17.99 9.73 6.22
CA ALA A 43 17.44 8.88 7.28
C ALA A 43 17.83 7.41 7.11
N ASP A 44 18.43 7.03 5.98
CA ASP A 44 18.84 5.66 5.69
C ASP A 44 20.22 5.35 6.29
N PRO A 45 20.32 4.51 7.34
CA PRO A 45 21.58 4.13 7.97
C PRO A 45 22.46 3.23 7.10
N MET A 46 21.90 2.64 6.03
CA MET A 46 22.64 1.73 5.14
C MET A 46 23.43 2.49 4.09
N GLY A 47 23.02 3.72 3.76
CA GLY A 47 23.66 4.57 2.77
C GLY A 47 23.37 4.17 1.33
N LYS A 48 23.68 5.09 0.40
CA LYS A 48 23.31 4.99 -1.02
C LYS A 48 23.92 3.81 -1.79
N ALA A 49 25.00 3.21 -1.28
CA ALA A 49 25.70 2.10 -1.95
C ALA A 49 25.13 0.72 -1.54
N PHE A 50 24.21 0.68 -0.58
CA PHE A 50 23.60 -0.55 -0.14
C PHE A 50 22.54 -1.01 -1.13
N ASP A 51 22.66 -2.24 -1.60
CA ASP A 51 21.70 -2.93 -2.46
C ASP A 51 21.22 -4.20 -1.74
N TYR A 52 19.97 -4.19 -1.30
CA TYR A 52 19.41 -5.32 -0.58
C TYR A 52 19.28 -6.57 -1.47
N ALA A 53 19.00 -6.42 -2.77
CA ALA A 53 18.88 -7.57 -3.66
C ALA A 53 20.23 -8.29 -3.80
N GLU A 54 21.34 -7.53 -3.88
CA GLU A 54 22.70 -8.10 -3.90
C GLU A 54 23.10 -8.72 -2.56
N GLU A 55 22.65 -8.16 -1.44
CA GLU A 55 22.87 -8.78 -0.12
C GLU A 55 22.06 -10.07 0.06
N PHE A 56 20.80 -10.08 -0.37
CA PHE A 56 19.95 -11.27 -0.30
C PHE A 56 20.52 -12.46 -1.11
N LYS A 57 21.14 -12.21 -2.25
CA LYS A 57 21.80 -13.26 -3.05
C LYS A 57 22.90 -14.01 -2.29
N LYS A 58 23.46 -13.43 -1.23
CA LYS A 58 24.49 -14.04 -0.36
C LYS A 58 23.87 -14.88 0.77
N LEU A 59 22.56 -14.93 0.88
CA LEU A 59 21.84 -15.65 1.94
C LEU A 59 21.85 -17.15 1.66
N ASP A 60 22.28 -17.92 2.65
CA ASP A 60 21.99 -19.36 2.72
C ASP A 60 20.57 -19.54 3.30
N LEU A 61 19.58 -19.63 2.40
CA LEU A 61 18.18 -19.73 2.77
C LEU A 61 17.88 -21.02 3.53
N ASP A 62 18.49 -22.14 3.15
CA ASP A 62 18.29 -23.44 3.81
C ASP A 62 18.81 -23.42 5.25
N ALA A 63 19.99 -22.82 5.48
CA ALA A 63 20.53 -22.65 6.82
C ALA A 63 19.62 -21.75 7.68
N LEU A 64 19.11 -20.65 7.12
CA LEU A 64 18.18 -19.77 7.82
C LEU A 64 16.87 -20.48 8.17
N LYS A 65 16.27 -21.20 7.22
CA LYS A 65 15.04 -22.00 7.46
C LYS A 65 15.26 -23.05 8.54
N LYS A 66 16.42 -23.69 8.59
CA LYS A 66 16.79 -24.64 9.63
C LYS A 66 16.85 -23.99 11.02
N ASP A 67 17.45 -22.80 11.13
CA ASP A 67 17.51 -22.05 12.38
C ASP A 67 16.11 -21.60 12.82
N LEU A 68 15.30 -21.10 11.89
CA LEU A 68 13.90 -20.76 12.16
C LEU A 68 13.08 -21.97 12.60
N HIS A 69 13.27 -23.12 11.97
CA HIS A 69 12.60 -24.36 12.33
C HIS A 69 12.96 -24.81 13.75
N ALA A 70 14.24 -24.68 14.14
CA ALA A 70 14.69 -24.98 15.49
C ALA A 70 14.05 -24.04 16.53
N LEU A 71 13.90 -22.74 16.19
CA LEU A 71 13.25 -21.76 17.06
C LEU A 71 11.79 -22.10 17.36
N MET A 72 11.07 -22.77 16.43
CA MET A 72 9.64 -23.06 16.62
C MET A 72 9.33 -23.80 17.92
N THR A 73 10.23 -24.66 18.39
CA THR A 73 10.07 -25.50 19.59
C THR A 73 11.04 -25.15 20.71
N ASP A 74 11.90 -24.14 20.54
CA ASP A 74 12.81 -23.64 21.57
C ASP A 74 12.11 -22.62 22.48
N SER A 75 11.22 -23.13 23.33
CA SER A 75 10.39 -22.31 24.22
C SER A 75 11.21 -21.59 25.26
N GLN A 76 11.14 -20.25 25.28
CA GLN A 76 11.90 -19.38 26.18
C GLN A 76 11.14 -19.13 27.48
N GLU A 77 11.84 -19.13 28.62
CA GLU A 77 11.22 -18.88 29.94
C GLU A 77 10.58 -17.48 30.05
N TRP A 78 11.17 -16.50 29.39
CA TRP A 78 10.66 -15.12 29.41
C TRP A 78 9.40 -14.92 28.53
N TRP A 79 9.13 -15.84 27.59
CA TRP A 79 7.93 -15.89 26.76
C TRP A 79 7.66 -17.34 26.32
N PRO A 80 7.04 -18.16 27.18
CA PRO A 80 6.78 -19.59 26.88
C PRO A 80 5.83 -19.77 25.68
N ALA A 81 6.10 -20.78 24.87
CA ALA A 81 5.31 -21.10 23.69
C ALA A 81 4.01 -21.82 24.04
N ASP A 82 2.89 -21.41 23.46
CA ASP A 82 1.62 -22.14 23.53
C ASP A 82 1.79 -23.53 22.91
N PHE A 83 1.30 -24.56 23.57
CA PHE A 83 1.42 -25.96 23.13
C PHE A 83 2.88 -26.39 22.86
N GLY A 84 3.87 -25.67 23.42
CA GLY A 84 5.30 -25.89 23.18
C GLY A 84 5.79 -25.54 21.78
N HIS A 85 5.04 -24.71 21.03
CA HIS A 85 5.36 -24.37 19.64
C HIS A 85 4.99 -22.92 19.30
N TYR A 86 5.94 -22.10 18.84
CA TYR A 86 5.71 -20.69 18.49
C TYR A 86 4.96 -20.47 17.16
N GLY A 87 4.63 -21.53 16.42
CA GLY A 87 4.05 -21.41 15.08
C GLY A 87 2.82 -20.51 15.01
N GLY A 88 1.88 -20.65 15.92
CA GLY A 88 0.69 -19.78 15.96
C GLY A 88 1.03 -18.30 16.12
N LEU A 89 1.99 -17.98 17.00
CA LEU A 89 2.48 -16.62 17.22
C LEU A 89 3.17 -16.03 15.95
N PHE A 90 3.99 -16.84 15.29
CA PHE A 90 4.71 -16.39 14.09
C PHE A 90 3.82 -16.30 12.83
N ILE A 91 2.82 -17.20 12.69
CA ILE A 91 1.80 -17.05 11.64
C ILE A 91 1.05 -15.73 11.85
N ARG A 92 0.61 -15.42 13.06
CA ARG A 92 -0.07 -14.17 13.39
C ARG A 92 0.83 -12.97 13.11
N MET A 93 2.12 -13.01 13.45
CA MET A 93 3.06 -11.93 13.14
C MET A 93 3.17 -11.68 11.62
N ALA A 94 3.32 -12.72 10.82
CA ALA A 94 3.41 -12.59 9.36
C ALA A 94 2.09 -12.10 8.75
N TRP A 95 0.96 -12.64 9.20
CA TRP A 95 -0.36 -12.19 8.77
C TRP A 95 -0.58 -10.71 9.08
N HIS A 96 -0.30 -10.29 10.32
CA HIS A 96 -0.48 -8.89 10.74
C HIS A 96 0.56 -7.93 10.15
N SER A 97 1.70 -8.43 9.66
CA SER A 97 2.61 -7.63 8.84
C SER A 97 2.01 -7.35 7.47
N ALA A 98 1.32 -8.33 6.87
CA ALA A 98 0.77 -8.25 5.52
C ALA A 98 -0.67 -7.70 5.46
N GLY A 99 -1.49 -7.98 6.47
CA GLY A 99 -2.93 -7.69 6.49
C GLY A 99 -3.31 -6.20 6.60
N THR A 100 -2.34 -5.32 6.79
CA THR A 100 -2.54 -3.86 6.71
C THR A 100 -2.58 -3.32 5.28
N TYR A 101 -2.30 -4.16 4.27
CA TYR A 101 -2.35 -3.76 2.87
C TYR A 101 -3.74 -3.25 2.46
N ARG A 102 -3.76 -2.14 1.71
CA ARG A 102 -4.98 -1.52 1.18
C ARG A 102 -4.88 -1.42 -0.35
N ILE A 103 -5.77 -2.10 -1.06
CA ILE A 103 -5.78 -2.09 -2.53
C ILE A 103 -6.02 -0.70 -3.12
N THR A 104 -6.73 0.17 -2.38
CA THR A 104 -7.13 1.50 -2.84
C THR A 104 -5.94 2.43 -3.12
N ASP A 105 -4.92 2.42 -2.26
CA ASP A 105 -3.71 3.25 -2.38
C ASP A 105 -2.41 2.44 -2.33
N GLY A 106 -2.50 1.13 -2.19
CA GLY A 106 -1.35 0.22 -2.14
C GLY A 106 -0.49 0.34 -0.88
N ARG A 107 -0.89 1.15 0.11
CA ARG A 107 -0.15 1.34 1.36
C ARG A 107 -0.44 0.23 2.36
N GLY A 108 0.32 0.20 3.43
CA GLY A 108 0.34 -0.92 4.35
C GLY A 108 1.09 -2.11 3.77
N GLY A 109 0.84 -3.30 4.34
CA GLY A 109 1.43 -4.54 3.89
C GLY A 109 2.81 -4.84 4.48
N ALA A 110 3.41 -5.92 3.99
CA ALA A 110 4.65 -6.48 4.52
C ALA A 110 5.93 -5.87 3.91
N GLY A 111 5.79 -5.09 2.83
CA GLY A 111 6.89 -4.74 1.93
C GLY A 111 8.04 -3.94 2.53
N GLN A 112 7.86 -3.35 3.71
CA GLN A 112 8.83 -2.44 4.33
C GLN A 112 9.11 -2.74 5.80
N GLY A 113 8.51 -3.80 6.37
CA GLY A 113 8.68 -4.15 7.78
C GLY A 113 8.05 -3.15 8.76
N GLN A 114 6.96 -2.51 8.39
CA GLN A 114 6.30 -1.43 9.12
C GLN A 114 5.74 -1.85 10.50
N GLN A 115 5.50 -3.13 10.75
CA GLN A 115 5.08 -3.64 12.06
C GLN A 115 6.08 -3.31 13.19
N ARG A 116 7.31 -2.91 12.86
CA ARG A 116 8.32 -2.48 13.84
C ARG A 116 8.06 -1.08 14.41
N PHE A 117 7.24 -0.27 13.77
CA PHE A 117 7.06 1.15 14.05
C PHE A 117 5.66 1.49 14.55
N ALA A 118 5.58 2.61 15.28
CA ALA A 118 4.30 3.21 15.60
C ALA A 118 3.53 3.62 14.32
N PRO A 119 2.18 3.55 14.32
CA PRO A 119 1.32 3.06 15.40
C PRO A 119 1.15 1.54 15.43
N LEU A 120 1.62 0.83 14.37
CA LEU A 120 1.34 -0.60 14.16
C LEU A 120 1.90 -1.49 15.28
N ASN A 121 3.10 -1.18 15.80
CA ASN A 121 3.70 -1.95 16.89
C ASN A 121 2.87 -1.87 18.20
N SER A 122 1.97 -0.89 18.30
CA SER A 122 1.17 -0.60 19.51
C SER A 122 -0.33 -0.79 19.30
N TRP A 123 -0.76 -1.28 18.15
CA TRP A 123 -2.17 -1.63 17.95
C TRP A 123 -2.61 -2.76 18.88
N PRO A 124 -3.82 -2.70 19.47
CA PRO A 124 -4.36 -3.78 20.30
C PRO A 124 -4.35 -5.14 19.61
N ASP A 125 -4.64 -5.17 18.31
CA ASP A 125 -4.64 -6.39 17.50
C ASP A 125 -3.23 -6.98 17.28
N ASN A 126 -2.18 -6.17 17.52
CA ASN A 126 -0.77 -6.59 17.49
C ASN A 126 -0.20 -6.91 18.88
N ALA A 127 -1.06 -7.03 19.89
CA ALA A 127 -0.62 -7.35 21.25
C ALA A 127 0.29 -8.58 21.26
N ASN A 128 1.42 -8.45 21.95
CA ASN A 128 2.46 -9.46 22.11
C ASN A 128 3.26 -9.86 20.84
N LEU A 129 3.06 -9.20 19.70
CA LEU A 129 3.92 -9.38 18.51
C LEU A 129 5.30 -8.70 18.65
N ASP A 130 5.46 -7.79 19.57
CA ASP A 130 6.76 -7.29 20.02
C ASP A 130 7.65 -8.43 20.53
N LYS A 131 7.08 -9.42 21.27
CA LYS A 131 7.79 -10.61 21.73
C LYS A 131 8.17 -11.51 20.55
N ALA A 132 7.29 -11.68 19.56
CA ALA A 132 7.60 -12.44 18.35
C ALA A 132 8.85 -11.88 17.63
N ARG A 133 8.91 -10.56 17.45
CA ARG A 133 10.09 -9.90 16.86
C ARG A 133 11.32 -10.03 17.76
N ARG A 134 11.17 -9.98 19.07
CA ARG A 134 12.29 -10.15 20.00
C ARG A 134 12.84 -11.58 20.01
N LEU A 135 11.98 -12.59 19.85
CA LEU A 135 12.40 -13.99 19.66
C LEU A 135 13.22 -14.19 18.39
N LEU A 136 12.95 -13.39 17.33
CA LEU A 136 13.70 -13.45 16.07
C LEU A 136 15.03 -12.69 16.11
N TRP A 137 15.27 -11.85 17.12
CA TRP A 137 16.47 -11.01 17.15
C TRP A 137 17.79 -11.79 17.04
N PRO A 138 18.01 -12.92 17.74
CA PRO A 138 19.25 -13.71 17.61
C PRO A 138 19.49 -14.20 16.17
N ILE A 139 18.42 -14.57 15.46
CA ILE A 139 18.48 -14.97 14.04
C ILE A 139 18.82 -13.76 13.17
N LYS A 140 18.08 -12.66 13.32
CA LYS A 140 18.36 -11.41 12.60
C LYS A 140 19.81 -10.95 12.80
N GLN A 141 20.31 -11.00 14.02
CA GLN A 141 21.69 -10.67 14.36
C GLN A 141 22.69 -11.57 13.63
N ARG A 142 22.43 -12.87 13.54
CA ARG A 142 23.31 -13.85 12.87
C ARG A 142 23.36 -13.65 11.36
N TYR A 143 22.23 -13.40 10.73
CA TYR A 143 22.14 -13.26 9.26
C TYR A 143 22.35 -11.83 8.78
N GLY A 144 22.21 -10.84 9.63
CA GLY A 144 22.51 -9.42 9.37
C GLY A 144 21.76 -8.86 8.18
N ASN A 145 22.47 -8.17 7.30
CA ASN A 145 21.90 -7.48 6.15
C ASN A 145 21.45 -8.40 5.01
N ARG A 146 21.82 -9.69 5.06
CA ARG A 146 21.42 -10.68 4.06
C ARG A 146 19.93 -11.03 4.10
N ILE A 147 19.24 -10.67 5.17
CA ILE A 147 17.78 -10.75 5.27
C ILE A 147 17.25 -9.50 5.96
N SER A 148 16.29 -8.81 5.33
CA SER A 148 15.56 -7.70 5.94
C SER A 148 14.64 -8.17 7.06
N TRP A 149 14.19 -7.30 7.94
CA TRP A 149 13.12 -7.60 8.87
C TRP A 149 11.81 -7.92 8.15
N ALA A 150 11.53 -7.20 7.06
CA ALA A 150 10.34 -7.42 6.25
C ALA A 150 10.30 -8.86 5.71
N ASP A 151 11.38 -9.31 5.07
CA ASP A 151 11.47 -10.68 4.56
C ASP A 151 11.53 -11.73 5.68
N LEU A 152 12.24 -11.45 6.77
CA LEU A 152 12.37 -12.38 7.90
C LEU A 152 11.02 -12.66 8.57
N MET A 153 10.18 -11.65 8.79
CA MET A 153 8.87 -11.84 9.40
C MET A 153 7.96 -12.72 8.52
N ILE A 154 7.97 -12.53 7.21
CA ILE A 154 7.17 -13.34 6.28
C ILE A 154 7.74 -14.76 6.16
N LEU A 155 9.04 -14.91 5.98
CA LEU A 155 9.68 -16.22 5.93
C LEU A 155 9.41 -17.03 7.21
N THR A 156 9.44 -16.38 8.36
CA THR A 156 9.13 -17.04 9.65
C THR A 156 7.71 -17.58 9.67
N GLY A 157 6.73 -16.84 9.13
CA GLY A 157 5.35 -17.33 8.97
C GLY A 157 5.27 -18.56 8.07
N ASN A 158 6.00 -18.59 6.96
CA ASN A 158 6.09 -19.77 6.09
C ASN A 158 6.71 -20.97 6.81
N VAL A 159 7.86 -20.78 7.45
CA VAL A 159 8.53 -21.87 8.21
C VAL A 159 7.64 -22.36 9.35
N ALA A 160 6.86 -21.49 10.00
CA ALA A 160 5.89 -21.89 11.01
C ALA A 160 4.83 -22.83 10.43
N LEU A 161 4.23 -22.50 9.30
CA LEU A 161 3.27 -23.34 8.58
C LEU A 161 3.91 -24.71 8.20
N GLU A 162 5.10 -24.67 7.61
CA GLU A 162 5.82 -25.87 7.17
C GLU A 162 6.18 -26.79 8.35
N SER A 163 6.63 -26.23 9.47
CA SER A 163 6.98 -26.97 10.68
C SER A 163 5.78 -27.70 11.31
N MET A 164 4.57 -27.21 11.05
CA MET A 164 3.32 -27.80 11.48
C MET A 164 2.66 -28.71 10.40
N GLY A 165 3.42 -29.04 9.34
CA GLY A 165 3.02 -29.99 8.30
C GLY A 165 2.20 -29.42 7.16
N PHE A 166 2.12 -28.09 7.01
CA PHE A 166 1.49 -27.45 5.86
C PHE A 166 2.51 -27.16 4.76
N LYS A 167 2.16 -27.45 3.52
CA LYS A 167 2.99 -27.14 2.36
C LYS A 167 2.61 -25.75 1.82
N THR A 168 3.50 -24.77 1.98
CA THR A 168 3.31 -23.41 1.42
C THR A 168 3.41 -23.41 -0.09
N PHE A 169 2.86 -22.38 -0.74
CA PHE A 169 2.95 -22.21 -2.21
C PHE A 169 4.35 -21.79 -2.66
N GLY A 170 5.08 -21.11 -1.79
CA GLY A 170 6.44 -20.65 -2.00
C GLY A 170 6.78 -19.42 -1.17
N PHE A 171 7.96 -18.88 -1.42
CA PHE A 171 8.47 -17.65 -0.81
C PHE A 171 9.30 -16.85 -1.81
N ALA A 172 9.10 -15.55 -1.81
CA ALA A 172 9.99 -14.61 -2.48
C ALA A 172 10.53 -13.60 -1.47
N GLY A 173 11.84 -13.40 -1.46
CA GLY A 173 12.49 -12.25 -0.84
C GLY A 173 12.46 -11.04 -1.75
N GLY A 174 12.99 -9.92 -1.28
CA GLY A 174 13.07 -8.67 -2.04
C GLY A 174 12.36 -7.49 -1.39
N ARG A 175 11.85 -7.65 -0.15
CA ARG A 175 11.29 -6.58 0.67
C ARG A 175 12.44 -5.87 1.39
N ALA A 176 12.81 -4.67 0.94
CA ALA A 176 13.81 -3.86 1.62
C ALA A 176 13.21 -3.18 2.85
N ASP A 177 13.97 -3.16 3.95
CA ASP A 177 13.59 -2.43 5.16
C ASP A 177 13.58 -0.91 4.94
N VAL A 178 12.70 -0.22 5.65
CA VAL A 178 12.76 1.22 5.88
C VAL A 178 13.07 1.49 7.35
N TRP A 179 13.43 2.75 7.67
CA TRP A 179 13.98 3.12 8.99
C TRP A 179 13.11 4.14 9.74
N GLU A 180 11.93 4.41 9.20
CA GLU A 180 10.94 5.31 9.79
C GLU A 180 9.52 4.82 9.51
N PRO A 181 8.52 5.22 10.34
CA PRO A 181 7.14 4.83 10.14
C PRO A 181 6.57 5.40 8.85
N GLU A 182 5.69 4.64 8.19
CA GLU A 182 4.88 5.13 7.10
C GLU A 182 3.85 6.13 7.64
N GLU A 183 3.89 7.36 7.14
CA GLU A 183 2.90 8.38 7.50
C GLU A 183 1.70 8.28 6.54
N LEU A 184 0.60 7.73 7.04
CA LEU A 184 -0.63 7.58 6.27
C LEU A 184 -1.87 7.79 7.15
N PHE A 185 -3.01 7.96 6.50
CA PHE A 185 -4.28 8.12 7.19
C PHE A 185 -4.80 6.76 7.69
N TRP A 186 -4.88 6.57 8.99
CA TRP A 186 -5.36 5.35 9.64
C TRP A 186 -6.84 5.39 10.04
N GLY A 187 -7.44 6.57 10.10
CA GLY A 187 -8.82 6.79 10.50
C GLY A 187 -9.00 8.07 11.32
N PRO A 188 -10.25 8.52 11.52
CA PRO A 188 -10.56 9.73 12.29
C PRO A 188 -10.50 9.54 13.81
N GLU A 189 -10.40 8.29 14.28
CA GLU A 189 -10.52 7.97 15.70
C GLU A 189 -9.31 8.41 16.49
N GLY A 190 -9.56 9.01 17.67
CA GLY A 190 -8.55 9.42 18.64
C GLY A 190 -8.20 8.37 19.71
N THR A 191 -8.84 7.20 19.70
CA THR A 191 -8.67 6.12 20.68
C THR A 191 -8.62 4.75 20.01
N TRP A 192 -7.90 3.80 20.66
CA TRP A 192 -7.92 2.41 20.23
C TRP A 192 -9.33 1.82 20.29
N LEU A 193 -9.66 0.99 19.29
CA LEU A 193 -10.95 0.32 19.10
C LEU A 193 -12.13 1.29 18.86
N GLY A 194 -11.86 2.56 18.58
CA GLY A 194 -12.86 3.50 18.07
C GLY A 194 -13.38 3.04 16.70
N ASP A 195 -14.65 3.37 16.39
CA ASP A 195 -15.33 2.98 15.15
C ASP A 195 -16.08 4.13 14.47
N GLU A 196 -15.48 5.33 14.48
CA GLU A 196 -16.04 6.55 13.88
C GLU A 196 -15.93 6.60 12.34
N ARG A 197 -15.38 5.55 11.71
CA ARG A 197 -15.04 5.48 10.29
C ARG A 197 -16.19 5.06 9.37
N TYR A 198 -17.32 4.72 9.94
CA TYR A 198 -18.50 4.31 9.19
C TYR A 198 -19.48 5.47 8.92
N SER A 199 -20.20 5.37 7.79
CA SER A 199 -21.36 6.20 7.51
C SER A 199 -22.53 5.34 7.01
N GLY A 200 -23.77 5.86 7.08
CA GLY A 200 -24.95 5.17 6.58
C GLY A 200 -25.12 3.77 7.17
N GLU A 201 -25.39 2.79 6.32
CA GLU A 201 -25.54 1.37 6.68
C GLU A 201 -24.17 0.65 6.73
N ARG A 202 -23.23 1.13 7.55
CA ARG A 202 -21.85 0.60 7.70
C ARG A 202 -21.05 0.68 6.40
N GLN A 203 -21.04 1.84 5.78
CA GLN A 203 -20.12 2.13 4.68
C GLN A 203 -18.78 2.56 5.25
N LEU A 204 -17.78 1.73 5.04
CA LEU A 204 -16.41 2.03 5.46
C LEU A 204 -15.79 3.08 4.55
N ALA A 205 -15.30 4.17 5.16
CA ALA A 205 -14.62 5.23 4.44
C ALA A 205 -13.37 4.71 3.71
N GLU A 206 -13.16 5.17 2.48
CA GLU A 206 -11.90 4.91 1.78
C GLU A 206 -10.85 5.98 2.16
N PRO A 207 -9.56 5.61 2.31
CA PRO A 207 -8.92 4.35 1.94
C PRO A 207 -8.85 3.29 3.06
N LEU A 208 -9.61 3.43 4.14
CA LEU A 208 -9.47 2.57 5.33
C LEU A 208 -9.71 1.09 4.99
N GLY A 209 -8.94 0.21 5.63
CA GLY A 209 -9.03 -1.24 5.42
C GLY A 209 -9.74 -1.98 6.55
N ALA A 210 -9.67 -1.49 7.79
CA ALA A 210 -10.20 -2.17 8.97
C ALA A 210 -11.45 -1.49 9.53
N VAL A 211 -12.26 -2.26 10.25
CA VAL A 211 -13.55 -1.79 10.80
C VAL A 211 -13.38 -0.89 12.02
N GLN A 212 -12.28 -0.99 12.75
CA GLN A 212 -12.01 -0.20 13.96
C GLN A 212 -10.55 0.22 14.02
N MET A 213 -10.25 1.32 14.69
CA MET A 213 -8.89 1.78 14.91
C MET A 213 -8.10 0.75 15.74
N GLY A 214 -6.96 0.30 15.21
CA GLY A 214 -6.09 -0.64 15.91
C GLY A 214 -6.42 -2.11 15.72
N LEU A 215 -7.41 -2.43 14.88
CA LEU A 215 -7.63 -3.78 14.32
C LEU A 215 -7.00 -3.88 12.92
N ILE A 216 -6.63 -5.11 12.54
CA ILE A 216 -6.12 -5.36 11.19
C ILE A 216 -7.29 -5.47 10.19
N TYR A 217 -8.43 -6.05 10.61
CA TYR A 217 -9.59 -6.26 9.73
C TYR A 217 -10.94 -6.11 10.46
N VAL A 218 -11.41 -7.08 11.25
CA VAL A 218 -12.77 -7.10 11.81
C VAL A 218 -12.79 -7.33 13.32
N ASN A 219 -13.86 -6.90 13.98
CA ASN A 219 -14.10 -7.22 15.38
C ASN A 219 -14.53 -8.70 15.51
N PRO A 220 -13.77 -9.55 16.24
CA PRO A 220 -14.07 -10.97 16.37
C PRO A 220 -15.38 -11.28 17.10
N GLU A 221 -15.90 -10.33 17.88
CA GLU A 221 -17.18 -10.43 18.58
C GLU A 221 -18.40 -10.11 17.69
N GLY A 222 -18.14 -9.66 16.44
CA GLY A 222 -19.13 -9.16 15.50
C GLY A 222 -19.20 -7.65 15.42
N PRO A 223 -19.98 -7.07 14.47
CA PRO A 223 -20.09 -5.63 14.28
C PRO A 223 -20.49 -4.90 15.57
N ASN A 224 -19.66 -3.95 16.03
CA ASN A 224 -19.85 -3.22 17.29
C ASN A 224 -20.00 -4.14 18.51
N GLY A 225 -19.34 -5.30 18.50
CA GLY A 225 -19.47 -6.30 19.55
C GLY A 225 -20.84 -7.01 19.57
N ASN A 226 -21.65 -6.91 18.51
CA ASN A 226 -22.90 -7.66 18.38
C ASN A 226 -22.62 -9.04 17.77
N PRO A 227 -22.96 -10.14 18.49
CA PRO A 227 -22.61 -11.48 18.06
C PRO A 227 -23.54 -12.05 16.98
N ASP A 228 -23.63 -11.36 15.85
CA ASP A 228 -24.39 -11.76 14.66
C ASP A 228 -23.42 -12.23 13.56
N PRO A 229 -23.34 -13.55 13.27
CA PRO A 229 -22.44 -14.07 12.25
C PRO A 229 -22.74 -13.59 10.82
N VAL A 230 -24.00 -13.33 10.49
CA VAL A 230 -24.40 -12.86 9.15
C VAL A 230 -24.02 -11.41 8.96
N ALA A 231 -24.22 -10.59 9.99
CA ALA A 231 -23.76 -9.20 9.96
C ALA A 231 -22.22 -9.11 9.92
N ALA A 232 -21.53 -9.98 10.67
CA ALA A 232 -20.08 -10.06 10.66
C ALA A 232 -19.52 -10.44 9.28
N ALA A 233 -20.21 -11.29 8.52
CA ALA A 233 -19.80 -11.67 7.16
C ALA A 233 -19.72 -10.45 6.20
N ARG A 234 -20.53 -9.41 6.41
CA ARG A 234 -20.44 -8.17 5.61
C ARG A 234 -19.14 -7.42 5.89
N ASP A 235 -18.81 -7.24 7.16
CA ASP A 235 -17.56 -6.59 7.57
C ASP A 235 -16.34 -7.38 7.07
N ILE A 236 -16.36 -8.72 7.19
CA ILE A 236 -15.31 -9.60 6.67
C ILE A 236 -15.14 -9.39 5.16
N ARG A 237 -16.21 -9.48 4.39
CA ARG A 237 -16.16 -9.33 2.92
C ARG A 237 -15.61 -7.97 2.51
N GLU A 238 -16.07 -6.89 3.15
CA GLU A 238 -15.62 -5.53 2.89
C GLU A 238 -14.10 -5.38 3.16
N THR A 239 -13.64 -5.80 4.33
CA THR A 239 -12.24 -5.61 4.73
C THR A 239 -11.29 -6.52 3.98
N PHE A 240 -11.66 -7.78 3.72
CA PHE A 240 -10.84 -8.69 2.92
C PHE A 240 -10.79 -8.28 1.43
N ALA A 241 -11.89 -7.75 0.88
CA ALA A 241 -11.85 -7.17 -0.47
C ALA A 241 -10.88 -5.99 -0.56
N ARG A 242 -10.78 -5.17 0.50
CA ARG A 242 -9.78 -4.09 0.60
C ARG A 242 -8.34 -4.57 0.73
N MET A 243 -8.14 -5.80 1.20
CA MET A 243 -6.84 -6.51 1.13
C MET A 243 -6.64 -7.26 -0.20
N ALA A 244 -7.50 -7.04 -1.20
CA ALA A 244 -7.50 -7.69 -2.50
C ALA A 244 -7.90 -9.18 -2.48
N MET A 245 -8.61 -9.66 -1.44
CA MET A 245 -9.06 -11.05 -1.32
C MET A 245 -10.51 -11.20 -1.78
N ASN A 246 -10.77 -12.25 -2.57
CA ASN A 246 -12.13 -12.67 -2.91
C ASN A 246 -12.72 -13.59 -1.82
N ASP A 247 -13.98 -14.02 -1.97
CA ASP A 247 -14.68 -14.84 -0.98
C ASP A 247 -13.99 -16.19 -0.75
N GLU A 248 -13.44 -16.83 -1.77
CA GLU A 248 -12.73 -18.11 -1.63
C GLU A 248 -11.42 -17.94 -0.87
N GLU A 249 -10.63 -16.94 -1.25
CA GLU A 249 -9.38 -16.57 -0.56
C GLU A 249 -9.64 -16.20 0.90
N THR A 250 -10.74 -15.47 1.16
CA THR A 250 -11.16 -15.08 2.51
C THR A 250 -11.46 -16.28 3.39
N VAL A 251 -12.31 -17.20 2.91
CA VAL A 251 -12.65 -18.44 3.65
C VAL A 251 -11.40 -19.28 3.89
N ALA A 252 -10.56 -19.45 2.87
CA ALA A 252 -9.32 -20.21 2.97
C ALA A 252 -8.36 -19.62 4.00
N LEU A 253 -8.18 -18.29 3.99
CA LEU A 253 -7.30 -17.60 4.92
C LEU A 253 -7.78 -17.71 6.37
N ILE A 254 -9.07 -17.44 6.63
CA ILE A 254 -9.62 -17.52 7.99
C ILE A 254 -9.50 -18.95 8.54
N ALA A 255 -10.02 -19.94 7.81
CA ALA A 255 -10.00 -21.33 8.27
C ALA A 255 -8.58 -21.90 8.35
N GLY A 256 -7.71 -21.55 7.39
CA GLY A 256 -6.32 -21.98 7.37
C GLY A 256 -5.52 -21.42 8.53
N GLY A 257 -5.64 -20.13 8.81
CA GLY A 257 -4.99 -19.47 9.94
C GLY A 257 -5.50 -20.00 11.30
N HIS A 258 -6.81 -20.10 11.43
CA HIS A 258 -7.47 -20.58 12.66
C HIS A 258 -7.34 -22.10 12.89
N THR A 259 -6.74 -22.83 11.97
CA THR A 259 -6.30 -24.21 12.23
C THR A 259 -5.26 -24.26 13.35
N PHE A 260 -4.49 -23.17 13.55
CA PHE A 260 -3.32 -23.13 14.41
C PHE A 260 -3.49 -22.18 15.61
N GLY A 261 -2.81 -22.53 16.72
CA GLY A 261 -2.69 -21.67 17.89
C GLY A 261 -3.99 -21.45 18.66
N LYS A 262 -4.03 -20.34 19.38
CA LYS A 262 -5.15 -19.91 20.23
C LYS A 262 -5.18 -18.39 20.39
N THR A 263 -6.30 -17.85 20.84
CA THR A 263 -6.41 -16.48 21.40
C THR A 263 -6.16 -16.49 22.91
N HIS A 264 -5.99 -15.30 23.53
CA HIS A 264 -5.50 -15.16 24.91
C HIS A 264 -6.44 -14.28 25.76
N GLY A 265 -7.66 -14.73 25.99
CA GLY A 265 -8.68 -14.06 26.78
C GLY A 265 -8.87 -14.65 28.20
N ALA A 266 -7.84 -15.29 28.77
CA ALA A 266 -7.93 -16.03 30.02
C ALA A 266 -8.09 -15.17 31.28
N GLY A 267 -8.00 -13.85 31.20
CA GLY A 267 -8.09 -12.95 32.35
C GLY A 267 -8.62 -11.56 32.01
N ASP A 268 -8.95 -10.81 33.08
CA ASP A 268 -9.50 -9.45 32.97
C ASP A 268 -8.53 -8.51 32.28
N PRO A 269 -8.95 -7.77 31.22
CA PRO A 269 -8.11 -6.83 30.48
C PRO A 269 -7.53 -5.70 31.33
N SER A 270 -8.09 -5.39 32.50
CA SER A 270 -7.55 -4.37 33.42
C SER A 270 -6.17 -4.72 33.97
N PHE A 271 -5.74 -5.98 33.85
CA PHE A 271 -4.39 -6.41 34.23
C PHE A 271 -3.33 -6.13 33.15
N ILE A 272 -3.73 -5.77 31.93
CA ILE A 272 -2.82 -5.51 30.82
C ILE A 272 -2.22 -4.11 30.97
N GLY A 273 -0.89 -4.02 30.90
CA GLY A 273 -0.14 -2.76 30.90
C GLY A 273 -0.19 -2.05 29.55
N ALA A 274 0.54 -0.94 29.48
CA ALA A 274 0.64 -0.12 28.28
C ALA A 274 1.22 -0.89 27.09
N GLU A 275 0.86 -0.46 25.89
CA GLU A 275 1.45 -0.89 24.63
C GLU A 275 2.94 -0.46 24.51
N PRO A 276 3.72 -0.98 23.55
CA PRO A 276 5.15 -0.69 23.43
C PRO A 276 5.52 0.79 23.42
N GLU A 277 4.78 1.63 22.71
CA GLU A 277 5.04 3.09 22.64
C GLU A 277 4.60 3.83 23.92
N GLY A 278 3.63 3.29 24.64
CA GLY A 278 3.15 3.83 25.91
C GLY A 278 3.85 3.26 27.14
N GLY A 279 4.77 2.29 26.97
CA GLY A 279 5.52 1.65 28.05
C GLY A 279 6.65 2.54 28.61
N GLU A 280 7.19 2.12 29.77
CA GLU A 280 8.31 2.81 30.41
C GLU A 280 9.62 2.50 29.66
N ILE A 281 10.62 3.39 29.80
CA ILE A 281 11.89 3.27 29.05
C ILE A 281 12.65 2.00 29.40
N GLU A 282 12.54 1.51 30.62
CA GLU A 282 13.15 0.25 31.08
C GLU A 282 12.50 -0.99 30.49
N ASP A 283 11.31 -0.87 29.89
CA ASP A 283 10.62 -1.96 29.19
C ASP A 283 11.24 -2.24 27.82
N GLN A 284 12.08 -1.34 27.34
CA GLN A 284 12.88 -1.51 26.10
C GLN A 284 12.04 -1.89 24.88
N GLY A 285 10.84 -1.29 24.77
CA GLY A 285 9.90 -1.51 23.69
C GLY A 285 9.12 -2.84 23.77
N LEU A 286 9.09 -3.47 24.95
CA LEU A 286 8.20 -4.60 25.24
C LEU A 286 6.99 -4.09 26.01
N GLY A 287 5.82 -4.07 25.36
CA GLY A 287 4.57 -3.62 25.92
C GLY A 287 3.70 -4.74 26.48
N TRP A 288 2.47 -4.36 26.84
CA TRP A 288 1.39 -5.26 27.34
C TRP A 288 1.82 -6.18 28.49
N LYS A 289 2.68 -5.69 29.37
CA LYS A 289 3.06 -6.40 30.58
C LYS A 289 1.82 -6.67 31.43
N SER A 290 1.53 -7.96 31.67
CA SER A 290 0.35 -8.34 32.41
C SER A 290 0.66 -8.58 33.91
N LYS A 291 -0.26 -8.13 34.76
CA LYS A 291 -0.27 -8.44 36.20
C LYS A 291 -1.15 -9.66 36.51
N PHE A 292 -1.71 -10.32 35.51
CA PHE A 292 -2.49 -11.54 35.66
C PHE A 292 -1.55 -12.73 35.87
N GLY A 293 -1.64 -13.38 37.02
CA GLY A 293 -0.78 -14.50 37.39
C GLY A 293 0.72 -14.18 37.21
N THR A 294 1.40 -14.97 36.39
CA THR A 294 2.82 -14.76 36.04
C THR A 294 3.03 -13.73 34.90
N GLY A 295 1.96 -13.34 34.21
CA GLY A 295 1.98 -12.45 33.06
C GLY A 295 2.49 -13.09 31.76
N VAL A 296 2.93 -14.35 31.80
CA VAL A 296 3.50 -15.08 30.66
C VAL A 296 2.95 -16.51 30.60
N GLY A 297 3.13 -17.17 29.48
CA GLY A 297 2.67 -18.55 29.30
C GLY A 297 1.15 -18.66 29.46
N LYS A 298 0.68 -19.54 30.34
CA LYS A 298 -0.76 -19.73 30.63
C LYS A 298 -1.46 -18.45 31.12
N ASP A 299 -0.70 -17.51 31.66
CA ASP A 299 -1.18 -16.26 32.21
C ASP A 299 -0.93 -15.09 31.24
N ALA A 300 -0.49 -15.34 30.01
CA ALA A 300 -0.44 -14.31 28.97
C ALA A 300 -1.86 -13.97 28.51
N ILE A 301 -2.24 -12.69 28.52
CA ILE A 301 -3.58 -12.23 28.17
C ILE A 301 -3.52 -11.07 27.17
N THR A 302 -4.54 -10.97 26.30
CA THR A 302 -4.77 -9.86 25.39
C THR A 302 -6.12 -9.18 25.58
N GLY A 303 -6.96 -9.72 26.50
CA GLY A 303 -8.23 -9.12 26.90
C GLY A 303 -9.42 -9.37 25.98
N GLY A 304 -9.29 -10.25 24.99
CA GLY A 304 -10.34 -10.62 24.04
C GLY A 304 -10.93 -12.01 24.26
N PRO A 305 -11.42 -12.67 23.21
CA PRO A 305 -11.87 -14.07 23.27
C PRO A 305 -10.76 -15.03 23.72
N GLU A 306 -11.17 -16.14 24.34
CA GLU A 306 -10.31 -17.27 24.68
C GLU A 306 -10.75 -18.49 23.85
N VAL A 307 -10.16 -18.67 22.68
CA VAL A 307 -10.58 -19.66 21.68
C VAL A 307 -9.40 -20.49 21.22
N THR A 308 -9.59 -21.80 21.16
CA THR A 308 -8.75 -22.75 20.44
C THR A 308 -9.65 -23.56 19.51
N TRP A 309 -9.39 -23.50 18.22
CA TRP A 309 -10.34 -23.97 17.20
C TRP A 309 -10.29 -25.46 16.90
N THR A 310 -9.09 -26.07 17.06
CA THR A 310 -8.84 -27.42 16.59
C THR A 310 -8.24 -28.33 17.67
N GLN A 311 -8.39 -29.62 17.48
CA GLN A 311 -7.79 -30.67 18.35
C GLN A 311 -6.28 -30.77 18.14
N THR A 312 -5.75 -30.17 17.07
CA THR A 312 -4.32 -30.21 16.71
C THR A 312 -3.77 -28.82 16.41
N PRO A 313 -3.71 -27.91 17.40
CA PRO A 313 -3.37 -26.51 17.19
C PRO A 313 -1.93 -26.25 16.71
N THR A 314 -1.10 -27.30 16.66
CA THR A 314 0.28 -27.25 16.13
C THR A 314 0.49 -28.20 14.94
N LYS A 315 -0.61 -28.61 14.28
CA LYS A 315 -0.55 -29.45 13.06
C LYS A 315 -1.62 -29.03 12.07
N TRP A 316 -1.28 -29.01 10.79
CA TRP A 316 -2.25 -28.82 9.71
C TRP A 316 -3.32 -29.94 9.76
N SER A 317 -4.58 -29.55 9.65
CA SER A 317 -5.71 -30.46 9.66
C SER A 317 -6.95 -29.79 9.08
N ASN A 318 -8.01 -30.58 8.83
CA ASN A 318 -9.32 -30.08 8.44
C ASN A 318 -10.28 -29.87 9.64
N TYR A 319 -9.78 -30.01 10.88
CA TYR A 319 -10.61 -29.94 12.10
C TYR A 319 -11.36 -28.62 12.27
N PHE A 320 -10.88 -27.49 11.69
CA PHE A 320 -11.62 -26.24 11.74
C PHE A 320 -13.02 -26.40 11.12
N PHE A 321 -13.10 -26.91 9.89
CA PHE A 321 -14.38 -27.14 9.22
C PHE A 321 -15.16 -28.31 9.82
N GLU A 322 -14.48 -29.36 10.23
CA GLU A 322 -15.14 -30.49 10.93
C GLU A 322 -15.87 -29.98 12.17
N ASN A 323 -15.21 -29.22 13.03
CA ASN A 323 -15.82 -28.62 14.22
C ASN A 323 -16.92 -27.63 13.89
N LEU A 324 -16.70 -26.77 12.89
CA LEU A 324 -17.66 -25.73 12.47
C LEU A 324 -19.02 -26.34 12.12
N PHE A 325 -19.04 -27.49 11.44
CA PHE A 325 -20.25 -28.13 10.95
C PHE A 325 -20.78 -29.26 11.82
N ALA A 326 -19.97 -29.88 12.71
CA ALA A 326 -20.36 -30.97 13.54
C ALA A 326 -21.27 -30.57 14.72
N TYR A 327 -21.15 -29.34 15.21
CA TYR A 327 -21.82 -28.89 16.43
C TYR A 327 -22.83 -27.77 16.18
N GLU A 328 -23.82 -27.71 17.09
CA GLU A 328 -24.58 -26.50 17.32
C GLU A 328 -23.81 -25.61 18.29
N TRP A 329 -23.91 -24.30 18.11
CA TRP A 329 -23.13 -23.31 18.83
C TRP A 329 -23.99 -22.50 19.79
N GLU A 330 -23.53 -22.29 21.01
CA GLU A 330 -24.16 -21.42 21.99
C GLU A 330 -23.25 -20.29 22.41
N LEU A 331 -23.83 -19.09 22.49
CA LEU A 331 -23.10 -17.89 22.88
C LEU A 331 -22.61 -18.01 24.34
N THR A 332 -21.37 -17.63 24.57
CA THR A 332 -20.75 -17.58 25.89
C THR A 332 -19.80 -16.37 25.98
N ALA A 333 -19.17 -16.18 27.12
CA ALA A 333 -18.12 -15.18 27.29
C ALA A 333 -16.79 -15.85 27.67
N SER A 334 -15.68 -15.24 27.23
CA SER A 334 -14.36 -15.57 27.73
C SER A 334 -14.19 -15.11 29.20
N PRO A 335 -13.16 -15.58 29.92
CA PRO A 335 -12.82 -15.02 31.23
C PRO A 335 -12.55 -13.50 31.23
N ALA A 336 -12.12 -12.94 30.08
CA ALA A 336 -11.98 -11.50 29.86
C ALA A 336 -13.33 -10.77 29.64
N GLY A 337 -14.44 -11.49 29.52
CA GLY A 337 -15.78 -10.95 29.26
C GLY A 337 -16.13 -10.79 27.78
N ALA A 338 -15.22 -11.13 26.85
CA ALA A 338 -15.48 -11.03 25.42
C ALA A 338 -16.43 -12.15 24.94
N LYS A 339 -17.29 -11.82 23.98
CA LYS A 339 -18.28 -12.75 23.41
C LYS A 339 -17.60 -13.76 22.48
N GLN A 340 -17.92 -15.03 22.69
CA GLN A 340 -17.47 -16.15 21.89
C GLN A 340 -18.51 -17.28 21.90
N TRP A 341 -18.28 -18.32 21.13
CA TRP A 341 -19.21 -19.42 21.00
C TRP A 341 -18.56 -20.71 21.44
N LYS A 342 -19.30 -21.57 22.13
CA LYS A 342 -18.86 -22.94 22.49
C LYS A 342 -19.79 -23.98 21.89
N ALA A 343 -19.25 -25.15 21.60
CA ALA A 343 -20.00 -26.26 21.06
C ALA A 343 -21.01 -26.78 22.11
N LYS A 344 -22.29 -26.90 21.72
CA LYS A 344 -23.37 -27.34 22.59
C LYS A 344 -23.33 -28.85 22.73
N ASN A 345 -23.40 -29.32 23.97
CA ASN A 345 -23.40 -30.77 24.33
C ASN A 345 -22.19 -31.54 23.76
N ALA A 346 -21.05 -30.89 23.55
CA ALA A 346 -19.84 -31.50 23.04
C ALA A 346 -18.97 -32.07 24.19
N GLU A 347 -18.24 -33.12 23.91
CA GLU A 347 -17.17 -33.60 24.77
C GLU A 347 -15.94 -32.68 24.65
N ALA A 348 -15.17 -32.56 25.73
CA ALA A 348 -13.93 -31.83 25.74
C ALA A 348 -12.87 -32.57 24.89
N SER A 349 -12.52 -31.99 23.75
CA SER A 349 -11.57 -32.58 22.78
C SER A 349 -10.34 -31.71 22.51
N ILE A 350 -10.45 -30.39 22.75
CA ILE A 350 -9.39 -29.40 22.46
C ILE A 350 -8.35 -29.45 23.59
N PRO A 351 -7.03 -29.62 23.29
CA PRO A 351 -5.99 -29.66 24.31
C PRO A 351 -5.82 -28.31 25.01
N ASP A 352 -5.44 -28.33 26.28
CA ASP A 352 -4.96 -27.14 26.97
C ASP A 352 -3.52 -26.82 26.52
N ALA A 353 -3.17 -25.54 26.43
CA ALA A 353 -1.87 -25.10 25.91
C ALA A 353 -0.69 -25.44 26.84
N TYR A 354 -0.94 -25.59 28.14
CA TYR A 354 0.10 -25.70 29.16
C TYR A 354 -0.11 -26.89 30.12
N ASP A 355 -1.26 -27.59 30.03
CA ASP A 355 -1.59 -28.73 30.87
C ASP A 355 -2.13 -29.90 30.02
N ALA A 356 -1.26 -30.83 29.67
CA ALA A 356 -1.60 -32.01 28.86
C ALA A 356 -2.72 -32.89 29.42
N SER A 357 -3.03 -32.78 30.72
CA SER A 357 -4.12 -33.53 31.36
C SER A 357 -5.50 -32.90 31.15
N LYS A 358 -5.56 -31.63 30.68
CA LYS A 358 -6.80 -30.88 30.51
C LYS A 358 -7.21 -30.78 29.04
N LYS A 359 -8.52 -30.79 28.84
CA LYS A 359 -9.16 -30.56 27.56
C LYS A 359 -10.32 -29.58 27.72
N HIS A 360 -10.63 -28.87 26.65
CA HIS A 360 -11.72 -27.91 26.54
C HIS A 360 -12.72 -28.33 25.46
N VAL A 361 -13.94 -27.86 25.55
CA VAL A 361 -14.91 -28.01 24.46
C VAL A 361 -14.51 -27.14 23.28
N PRO A 362 -14.83 -27.52 22.04
CA PRO A 362 -14.58 -26.67 20.89
C PRO A 362 -15.22 -25.28 21.03
N THR A 363 -14.48 -24.25 20.62
CA THR A 363 -14.90 -22.83 20.67
C THR A 363 -14.70 -22.17 19.31
N MET A 364 -15.50 -21.14 19.02
CA MET A 364 -15.44 -20.33 17.78
C MET A 364 -15.69 -18.88 18.10
N LEU A 365 -15.17 -17.98 17.22
CA LEU A 365 -15.51 -16.57 17.19
C LEU A 365 -16.84 -16.35 16.46
N THR A 366 -17.46 -15.19 16.65
CA THR A 366 -18.61 -14.79 15.84
C THR A 366 -18.25 -14.74 14.35
N THR A 367 -17.05 -14.26 14.05
CA THR A 367 -16.52 -14.18 12.70
C THR A 367 -16.23 -15.56 12.07
N ASP A 368 -15.90 -16.57 12.86
CA ASP A 368 -15.77 -17.94 12.36
C ASP A 368 -17.11 -18.51 11.93
N LEU A 369 -18.16 -18.27 12.73
CA LEU A 369 -19.51 -18.71 12.40
C LEU A 369 -20.07 -18.06 11.13
N SER A 370 -19.54 -16.92 10.71
CA SER A 370 -19.84 -16.32 9.40
C SER A 370 -19.58 -17.28 8.25
N LEU A 371 -18.54 -18.14 8.37
CA LEU A 371 -18.20 -19.14 7.35
C LEU A 371 -19.24 -20.26 7.22
N ARG A 372 -20.10 -20.43 8.21
CA ARG A 372 -21.24 -21.38 8.20
C ARG A 372 -22.57 -20.72 7.84
N PHE A 373 -22.79 -19.47 8.27
CA PHE A 373 -24.12 -18.84 8.21
C PHE A 373 -24.29 -17.85 7.06
N ASP A 374 -23.20 -17.32 6.45
CA ASP A 374 -23.30 -16.58 5.20
C ASP A 374 -23.48 -17.54 4.02
N PRO A 375 -24.52 -17.36 3.15
CA PRO A 375 -24.83 -18.35 2.10
C PRO A 375 -23.73 -18.55 1.05
N VAL A 376 -22.85 -17.56 0.85
CA VAL A 376 -21.76 -17.67 -0.10
C VAL A 376 -20.58 -18.40 0.56
N TYR A 377 -20.21 -17.97 1.77
CA TYR A 377 -19.14 -18.61 2.54
C TYR A 377 -19.45 -20.06 2.90
N GLU A 378 -20.70 -20.38 3.25
CA GLU A 378 -21.11 -21.75 3.56
C GLU A 378 -20.83 -22.72 2.41
N LYS A 379 -21.15 -22.34 1.17
CA LYS A 379 -20.88 -23.20 0.00
C LYS A 379 -19.39 -23.50 -0.17
N ILE A 380 -18.56 -22.49 0.03
CA ILE A 380 -17.10 -22.62 -0.06
C ILE A 380 -16.60 -23.50 1.10
N SER A 381 -17.05 -23.23 2.32
CA SER A 381 -16.67 -23.97 3.53
C SER A 381 -17.05 -25.45 3.47
N ARG A 382 -18.24 -25.77 2.95
CA ARG A 382 -18.66 -27.19 2.75
C ARG A 382 -17.82 -27.87 1.69
N ARG A 383 -17.50 -27.20 0.58
CA ARG A 383 -16.61 -27.75 -0.43
C ARG A 383 -15.23 -28.04 0.15
N PHE A 384 -14.68 -27.17 0.99
CA PHE A 384 -13.39 -27.37 1.65
C PHE A 384 -13.43 -28.47 2.72
N LEU A 385 -14.55 -28.62 3.43
CA LEU A 385 -14.77 -29.74 4.33
C LEU A 385 -14.72 -31.08 3.59
N GLU A 386 -15.40 -31.16 2.44
CA GLU A 386 -15.48 -32.37 1.62
C GLU A 386 -14.20 -32.64 0.80
N ASN A 387 -13.41 -31.59 0.52
CA ASN A 387 -12.22 -31.65 -0.32
C ASN A 387 -11.02 -30.99 0.36
N PRO A 388 -10.38 -31.64 1.35
CA PRO A 388 -9.26 -31.07 2.10
C PRO A 388 -8.06 -30.62 1.23
N ASP A 389 -7.80 -31.30 0.10
CA ASP A 389 -6.73 -30.94 -0.82
C ASP A 389 -7.02 -29.60 -1.55
N GLN A 390 -8.29 -29.34 -1.87
CA GLN A 390 -8.69 -28.03 -2.43
C GLN A 390 -8.54 -26.92 -1.39
N PHE A 391 -8.87 -27.21 -0.13
CA PHE A 391 -8.65 -26.26 0.97
C PHE A 391 -7.16 -25.95 1.14
N ALA A 392 -6.31 -26.97 1.16
CA ALA A 392 -4.88 -26.79 1.28
C ALA A 392 -4.30 -25.93 0.14
N ASP A 393 -4.67 -26.20 -1.12
CA ASP A 393 -4.21 -25.40 -2.26
C ASP A 393 -4.74 -23.95 -2.20
N ALA A 394 -6.02 -23.77 -1.90
CA ALA A 394 -6.61 -22.42 -1.77
C ALA A 394 -5.95 -21.62 -0.65
N PHE A 395 -5.68 -22.22 0.50
CA PHE A 395 -4.97 -21.55 1.60
C PHE A 395 -3.52 -21.23 1.23
N ALA A 396 -2.79 -22.15 0.60
CA ALA A 396 -1.42 -21.92 0.17
C ALA A 396 -1.31 -20.72 -0.80
N ARG A 397 -2.21 -20.64 -1.80
CA ARG A 397 -2.27 -19.56 -2.77
C ARG A 397 -2.71 -18.23 -2.15
N ALA A 398 -3.74 -18.25 -1.29
CA ALA A 398 -4.23 -17.06 -0.61
C ALA A 398 -3.19 -16.50 0.38
N TRP A 399 -2.49 -17.37 1.12
CA TRP A 399 -1.37 -16.98 1.99
C TRP A 399 -0.22 -16.35 1.20
N PHE A 400 0.15 -16.93 0.05
CA PHE A 400 1.16 -16.37 -0.81
C PHE A 400 0.73 -14.99 -1.35
N LYS A 401 -0.52 -14.84 -1.80
CA LYS A 401 -1.06 -13.55 -2.24
C LYS A 401 -1.06 -12.53 -1.10
N LEU A 402 -1.56 -12.87 0.08
CA LEU A 402 -1.57 -12.00 1.26
C LEU A 402 -0.18 -11.42 1.54
N THR A 403 0.83 -12.26 1.52
CA THR A 403 2.20 -11.91 1.93
C THR A 403 3.07 -11.32 0.81
N HIS A 404 2.64 -11.36 -0.46
CA HIS A 404 3.42 -10.91 -1.61
C HIS A 404 2.72 -9.86 -2.49
N ARG A 405 1.44 -9.51 -2.17
CA ARG A 405 0.62 -8.62 -3.00
C ARG A 405 1.23 -7.23 -3.21
N ASP A 406 1.98 -6.74 -2.24
CA ASP A 406 2.61 -5.42 -2.19
C ASP A 406 4.06 -5.40 -2.70
N MET A 407 4.55 -6.50 -3.26
CA MET A 407 5.94 -6.58 -3.76
C MET A 407 6.11 -6.10 -5.21
N GLY A 408 5.02 -5.89 -5.93
CA GLY A 408 5.03 -5.57 -7.36
C GLY A 408 5.26 -6.79 -8.26
N PRO A 409 5.79 -6.60 -9.48
CA PRO A 409 5.93 -7.67 -10.45
C PRO A 409 6.99 -8.69 -10.07
N LYS A 410 6.84 -9.91 -10.59
CA LYS A 410 7.68 -11.08 -10.29
C LYS A 410 9.19 -10.85 -10.54
N VAL A 411 9.58 -9.93 -11.43
CA VAL A 411 10.98 -9.56 -11.67
C VAL A 411 11.70 -9.07 -10.41
N ARG A 412 10.95 -8.60 -9.42
CA ARG A 412 11.47 -8.16 -8.11
C ARG A 412 11.66 -9.29 -7.11
N TYR A 413 11.17 -10.50 -7.42
CA TYR A 413 11.16 -11.63 -6.49
C TYR A 413 12.53 -12.31 -6.45
N LEU A 414 13.04 -12.57 -5.26
CA LEU A 414 14.36 -13.14 -5.03
C LEU A 414 14.26 -14.49 -4.31
N GLY A 415 15.18 -15.38 -4.63
CA GLY A 415 15.36 -16.65 -3.94
C GLY A 415 14.89 -17.88 -4.74
N PRO A 416 15.28 -19.07 -4.26
CA PRO A 416 15.04 -20.33 -4.96
C PRO A 416 13.59 -20.87 -4.81
N GLU A 417 12.82 -20.35 -3.85
CA GLU A 417 11.45 -20.79 -3.58
C GLU A 417 10.39 -19.93 -4.29
N VAL A 418 10.80 -19.03 -5.18
CA VAL A 418 9.88 -18.24 -6.02
C VAL A 418 9.06 -19.18 -6.89
N PRO A 419 7.71 -19.14 -6.82
CA PRO A 419 6.87 -20.00 -7.66
C PRO A 419 7.10 -19.76 -9.16
N ALA A 420 7.18 -20.84 -9.93
CA ALA A 420 7.33 -20.74 -11.38
C ALA A 420 6.06 -20.21 -12.05
N GLU A 421 4.89 -20.50 -11.47
CA GLU A 421 3.59 -20.06 -11.97
C GLU A 421 3.47 -18.52 -11.90
N ASP A 422 2.96 -17.93 -12.99
CA ASP A 422 2.59 -16.52 -13.01
C ASP A 422 1.14 -16.36 -12.54
N LEU A 423 0.93 -15.53 -11.54
CA LEU A 423 -0.39 -15.25 -10.96
C LEU A 423 -0.91 -13.93 -11.53
N ILE A 424 -2.19 -13.86 -11.90
CA ILE A 424 -2.76 -12.69 -12.58
C ILE A 424 -2.61 -11.39 -11.79
N TRP A 425 -2.68 -11.46 -10.47
CA TRP A 425 -2.53 -10.31 -9.58
C TRP A 425 -1.09 -9.77 -9.46
N GLN A 426 -0.10 -10.45 -10.05
CA GLN A 426 1.29 -9.99 -10.11
C GLN A 426 1.54 -8.99 -11.26
N ASP A 427 0.49 -8.62 -12.00
CA ASP A 427 0.55 -7.68 -13.12
C ASP A 427 1.61 -8.08 -14.16
N VAL A 428 1.54 -9.33 -14.57
CA VAL A 428 2.55 -9.99 -15.44
C VAL A 428 2.81 -9.20 -16.71
N ILE A 429 4.09 -8.98 -17.00
CA ILE A 429 4.56 -8.34 -18.23
C ILE A 429 5.46 -9.34 -18.97
N PRO A 430 5.29 -9.52 -20.28
CA PRO A 430 6.17 -10.40 -21.06
C PRO A 430 7.64 -9.97 -20.94
N THR A 431 8.53 -10.94 -20.91
CA THR A 431 9.98 -10.67 -20.99
C THR A 431 10.37 -10.22 -22.39
N VAL A 432 11.42 -9.41 -22.49
CA VAL A 432 11.97 -8.98 -23.78
C VAL A 432 12.52 -10.22 -24.53
N ASP A 433 11.97 -10.50 -25.71
CA ASP A 433 12.28 -11.67 -26.56
C ASP A 433 12.91 -11.30 -27.91
N HIS A 434 13.30 -10.04 -28.09
CA HIS A 434 13.82 -9.49 -29.34
C HIS A 434 14.95 -8.47 -29.10
N PRO A 435 15.79 -8.19 -30.12
CA PRO A 435 16.74 -7.09 -30.07
C PRO A 435 16.03 -5.74 -29.88
N LEU A 436 16.57 -4.91 -28.99
CA LEU A 436 16.03 -3.58 -28.69
C LEU A 436 16.49 -2.55 -29.75
N VAL A 437 15.75 -1.45 -29.84
CA VAL A 437 16.07 -0.28 -30.65
C VAL A 437 17.34 0.41 -30.15
N ASP A 438 18.16 0.90 -31.08
CA ASP A 438 19.37 1.67 -30.82
C ASP A 438 19.14 3.20 -30.97
N GLU A 439 20.20 3.99 -30.77
CA GLU A 439 20.11 5.45 -30.83
C GLU A 439 19.63 5.99 -32.20
N ASN A 440 19.98 5.34 -33.31
CA ASN A 440 19.54 5.74 -34.65
C ASN A 440 18.04 5.45 -34.82
N ASP A 441 17.58 4.30 -34.33
CA ASP A 441 16.16 3.94 -34.35
C ASP A 441 15.34 4.91 -33.48
N ILE A 442 15.85 5.25 -32.29
CA ILE A 442 15.23 6.24 -31.40
C ILE A 442 15.08 7.61 -32.08
N ALA A 443 16.12 8.07 -32.76
CA ALA A 443 16.07 9.32 -33.52
C ALA A 443 15.06 9.28 -34.68
N ASP A 444 15.03 8.20 -35.45
CA ASP A 444 14.04 7.97 -36.53
C ASP A 444 12.61 7.92 -36.00
N LEU A 445 12.37 7.19 -34.92
CA LEU A 445 11.06 7.07 -34.30
C LEU A 445 10.56 8.41 -33.74
N LYS A 446 11.41 9.21 -33.09
CA LYS A 446 11.08 10.56 -32.66
C LYS A 446 10.69 11.44 -33.85
N ALA A 447 11.45 11.37 -34.94
CA ALA A 447 11.15 12.13 -36.15
C ALA A 447 9.80 11.72 -36.76
N ARG A 448 9.50 10.43 -36.84
CA ARG A 448 8.19 9.93 -37.30
C ARG A 448 7.05 10.40 -36.42
N VAL A 449 7.18 10.31 -35.11
CA VAL A 449 6.18 10.81 -34.16
C VAL A 449 5.91 12.30 -34.36
N LEU A 450 6.95 13.12 -34.47
CA LEU A 450 6.80 14.57 -34.66
C LEU A 450 6.22 14.92 -36.02
N ALA A 451 6.39 14.07 -37.04
CA ALA A 451 5.83 14.26 -38.39
C ALA A 451 4.33 13.97 -38.49
N THR A 452 3.73 13.33 -37.50
CA THR A 452 2.29 12.98 -37.50
C THR A 452 1.36 14.19 -37.37
N GLY A 453 1.86 15.32 -36.89
CA GLY A 453 1.06 16.48 -36.57
C GLY A 453 0.37 16.46 -35.20
N LEU A 454 0.64 15.42 -34.38
CA LEU A 454 0.21 15.43 -32.97
C LEU A 454 0.84 16.61 -32.23
N SER A 455 0.03 17.27 -31.37
CA SER A 455 0.49 18.38 -30.55
C SER A 455 1.40 17.90 -29.43
N VAL A 456 2.19 18.81 -28.85
CA VAL A 456 2.97 18.52 -27.64
C VAL A 456 2.05 18.07 -26.51
N GLN A 457 0.91 18.73 -26.36
CA GLN A 457 -0.11 18.40 -25.37
C GLN A 457 -0.58 16.95 -25.51
N GLU A 458 -0.91 16.49 -26.71
CA GLU A 458 -1.38 15.12 -26.97
C GLU A 458 -0.30 14.06 -26.63
N LEU A 459 0.95 14.32 -27.02
CA LEU A 459 2.09 13.41 -26.76
C LEU A 459 2.41 13.33 -25.26
N VAL A 460 2.54 14.48 -24.61
CA VAL A 460 2.93 14.57 -23.20
C VAL A 460 1.83 14.04 -22.28
N SER A 461 0.56 14.37 -22.52
CA SER A 461 -0.55 13.90 -21.70
C SER A 461 -0.77 12.39 -21.82
N THR A 462 -0.54 11.79 -23.00
CA THR A 462 -0.64 10.33 -23.19
C THR A 462 0.47 9.59 -22.44
N ALA A 463 1.72 10.04 -22.54
CA ALA A 463 2.84 9.44 -21.81
C ALA A 463 2.68 9.60 -20.30
N TRP A 464 2.25 10.77 -19.82
CA TRP A 464 1.94 10.99 -18.41
C TRP A 464 0.83 10.07 -17.92
N ALA A 465 -0.28 9.95 -18.64
CA ALA A 465 -1.39 9.08 -18.29
C ALA A 465 -0.98 7.61 -18.19
N SER A 466 -0.06 7.17 -19.06
CA SER A 466 0.50 5.81 -19.01
C SER A 466 1.36 5.58 -17.75
N ALA A 467 2.30 6.48 -17.47
CA ALA A 467 3.30 6.31 -16.42
C ALA A 467 2.79 6.66 -15.01
N SER A 468 1.93 7.69 -14.88
CA SER A 468 1.52 8.23 -13.58
C SER A 468 0.54 7.36 -12.80
N THR A 469 0.15 6.20 -13.31
CA THR A 469 -0.58 5.18 -12.55
C THR A 469 0.30 4.43 -11.57
N PHE A 470 1.63 4.55 -11.67
CA PHE A 470 2.57 3.89 -10.76
C PHE A 470 2.33 4.29 -9.31
N ARG A 471 2.46 3.31 -8.42
CA ARG A 471 2.41 3.47 -6.97
C ARG A 471 3.68 2.90 -6.34
N GLY A 472 4.48 3.75 -5.72
CA GLY A 472 5.68 3.33 -4.98
C GLY A 472 5.38 2.48 -3.75
N SER A 473 4.15 2.51 -3.25
CA SER A 473 3.67 1.72 -2.11
C SER A 473 3.66 0.21 -2.38
N ASP A 474 3.03 -0.22 -3.48
CA ASP A 474 2.90 -1.65 -3.86
C ASP A 474 3.52 -1.99 -5.21
N LYS A 475 4.23 -1.04 -5.83
CA LYS A 475 4.95 -1.22 -7.11
C LYS A 475 4.05 -1.58 -8.29
N ARG A 476 2.77 -1.23 -8.23
CA ARG A 476 1.78 -1.45 -9.29
C ARG A 476 1.63 -0.23 -10.22
N GLY A 477 1.09 -0.46 -11.40
CA GLY A 477 0.91 0.57 -12.42
C GLY A 477 2.20 0.89 -13.15
N GLY A 478 2.23 2.04 -13.83
CA GLY A 478 3.36 2.48 -14.64
C GLY A 478 3.18 2.26 -16.13
N ALA A 479 4.18 2.67 -16.89
CA ALA A 479 4.14 2.66 -18.36
C ALA A 479 4.36 1.26 -18.97
N ASN A 480 5.06 0.38 -18.24
CA ASN A 480 5.37 -0.97 -18.72
C ASN A 480 4.09 -1.80 -18.86
N GLY A 481 3.97 -2.55 -19.94
CA GLY A 481 2.76 -3.29 -20.28
C GLY A 481 1.80 -2.53 -21.21
N ALA A 482 1.98 -1.22 -21.43
CA ALA A 482 1.07 -0.36 -22.21
C ALA A 482 -0.42 -0.58 -21.84
N ARG A 483 -0.72 -0.82 -20.57
CA ARG A 483 -2.09 -1.12 -20.12
C ARG A 483 -3.06 0.03 -20.31
N ILE A 484 -2.56 1.24 -20.58
CA ILE A 484 -3.37 2.40 -20.94
C ILE A 484 -4.28 2.14 -22.18
N ARG A 485 -3.90 1.19 -23.07
CA ARG A 485 -4.73 0.79 -24.24
C ARG A 485 -5.78 -0.26 -23.92
N LEU A 486 -5.71 -0.86 -22.71
CA LEU A 486 -6.54 -1.98 -22.26
C LEU A 486 -7.62 -1.51 -21.28
N ALA A 487 -8.68 -2.28 -21.13
CA ALA A 487 -9.65 -2.07 -20.09
C ALA A 487 -9.00 -2.43 -18.70
N PRO A 488 -9.28 -1.65 -17.63
CA PRO A 488 -10.19 -0.50 -17.60
C PRO A 488 -9.55 0.86 -17.95
N GLN A 489 -8.21 0.96 -18.06
CA GLN A 489 -7.48 2.23 -18.16
C GLN A 489 -7.86 3.09 -19.39
N LYS A 490 -8.11 2.46 -20.52
CA LYS A 490 -8.47 3.15 -21.77
C LYS A 490 -9.76 3.97 -21.66
N ASP A 491 -10.64 3.59 -20.74
CA ASP A 491 -11.97 4.17 -20.57
C ASP A 491 -12.04 5.17 -19.39
N TRP A 492 -10.94 5.37 -18.65
CA TRP A 492 -10.90 6.32 -17.54
C TRP A 492 -11.06 7.76 -18.04
N GLU A 493 -11.96 8.51 -17.42
CA GLU A 493 -12.21 9.92 -17.76
C GLU A 493 -10.92 10.77 -17.69
N ALA A 494 -10.08 10.55 -16.68
CA ALA A 494 -8.80 11.22 -16.51
C ALA A 494 -7.85 11.06 -17.69
N ASN A 495 -8.01 10.02 -18.51
CA ASN A 495 -7.20 9.74 -19.69
C ASN A 495 -7.75 10.31 -20.98
N GLN A 496 -8.91 10.99 -20.93
CA GLN A 496 -9.55 11.60 -22.11
C GLN A 496 -9.72 10.57 -23.26
N PRO A 497 -10.61 9.57 -23.14
CA PRO A 497 -10.67 8.38 -24.00
C PRO A 497 -10.65 8.65 -25.50
N ALA A 498 -11.33 9.71 -25.97
CA ALA A 498 -11.36 10.06 -27.39
C ALA A 498 -9.99 10.53 -27.91
N GLN A 499 -9.29 11.39 -27.17
CA GLN A 499 -7.94 11.84 -27.49
C GLN A 499 -6.96 10.67 -27.38
N LEU A 500 -7.06 9.89 -26.33
CA LEU A 500 -6.22 8.70 -26.12
C LEU A 500 -6.33 7.73 -27.31
N ALA A 501 -7.53 7.40 -27.74
CA ALA A 501 -7.77 6.49 -28.87
C ALA A 501 -7.13 7.02 -30.16
N LYS A 502 -7.24 8.34 -30.42
CA LYS A 502 -6.59 9.00 -31.57
C LYS A 502 -5.07 8.83 -31.52
N VAL A 503 -4.45 9.15 -30.39
CA VAL A 503 -2.98 9.11 -30.22
C VAL A 503 -2.48 7.68 -30.33
N LEU A 504 -3.13 6.73 -29.63
CA LEU A 504 -2.75 5.31 -29.67
C LEU A 504 -2.85 4.72 -31.08
N GLY A 505 -3.92 5.02 -31.82
CA GLY A 505 -4.06 4.52 -33.20
C GLY A 505 -2.95 5.00 -34.13
N ILE A 506 -2.46 6.23 -33.94
CA ILE A 506 -1.31 6.77 -34.69
C ILE A 506 0.00 6.07 -34.27
N LEU A 507 0.23 5.91 -32.97
CA LEU A 507 1.44 5.25 -32.44
C LEU A 507 1.49 3.76 -32.82
N GLU A 508 0.37 3.05 -32.78
CA GLU A 508 0.26 1.65 -33.24
C GLU A 508 0.61 1.52 -34.73
N GLY A 509 0.20 2.49 -35.55
CA GLY A 509 0.60 2.58 -36.95
C GLY A 509 2.11 2.70 -37.11
N ILE A 510 2.75 3.62 -36.38
CA ILE A 510 4.21 3.80 -36.40
C ILE A 510 4.92 2.53 -35.91
N GLN A 511 4.47 1.92 -34.81
CA GLN A 511 5.01 0.67 -34.27
C GLN A 511 4.98 -0.44 -35.34
N LYS A 512 3.84 -0.65 -35.95
CA LYS A 512 3.63 -1.69 -36.99
C LYS A 512 4.56 -1.48 -38.17
N ASP A 513 4.62 -0.27 -38.72
CA ASP A 513 5.44 0.05 -39.88
C ASP A 513 6.93 -0.05 -39.57
N PHE A 514 7.37 0.44 -38.39
CA PHE A 514 8.74 0.32 -37.96
C PHE A 514 9.14 -1.13 -37.77
N ASN A 515 8.37 -1.92 -37.02
CA ASN A 515 8.68 -3.32 -36.73
C ASN A 515 8.68 -4.18 -37.99
N ALA A 516 7.80 -3.90 -38.96
CA ALA A 516 7.76 -4.61 -40.25
C ALA A 516 8.96 -4.31 -41.17
N ALA A 517 9.56 -3.11 -41.03
CA ALA A 517 10.70 -2.69 -41.83
C ALA A 517 12.05 -3.21 -41.31
N GLN A 518 12.10 -3.75 -40.08
CA GLN A 518 13.35 -4.17 -39.43
C GLN A 518 13.83 -5.54 -39.95
N SER A 519 15.14 -5.61 -40.18
CA SER A 519 15.84 -6.89 -40.37
C SER A 519 16.39 -7.40 -39.03
N GLY A 520 16.45 -8.73 -38.86
CA GLY A 520 17.03 -9.33 -37.66
C GLY A 520 16.13 -9.34 -36.39
N GLY A 521 14.81 -9.09 -36.57
CA GLY A 521 13.83 -9.23 -35.50
C GLY A 521 13.78 -8.10 -34.48
N LYS A 522 14.50 -7.00 -34.73
CA LYS A 522 14.45 -5.77 -33.87
C LYS A 522 13.02 -5.22 -33.84
N LYS A 523 12.57 -4.81 -32.63
CA LYS A 523 11.20 -4.27 -32.43
C LYS A 523 11.21 -3.17 -31.39
N ILE A 524 10.16 -2.34 -31.44
CA ILE A 524 9.76 -1.48 -30.35
C ILE A 524 8.37 -1.89 -29.85
N SER A 525 8.18 -1.96 -28.54
CA SER A 525 6.87 -2.12 -27.91
C SER A 525 6.06 -0.82 -27.98
N LEU A 526 4.73 -0.93 -27.86
CA LEU A 526 3.90 0.27 -27.75
C LEU A 526 4.17 1.01 -26.44
N ALA A 527 4.48 0.28 -25.37
CA ALA A 527 4.86 0.86 -24.07
C ALA A 527 6.09 1.78 -24.22
N ASP A 528 7.13 1.31 -24.88
CA ASP A 528 8.32 2.12 -25.17
C ASP A 528 8.00 3.28 -26.11
N LEU A 529 7.19 3.06 -27.14
CA LEU A 529 6.86 4.11 -28.10
C LEU A 529 6.02 5.23 -27.50
N ILE A 530 5.11 4.91 -26.55
CA ILE A 530 4.35 5.94 -25.81
C ILE A 530 5.29 6.83 -24.98
N VAL A 531 6.23 6.25 -24.26
CA VAL A 531 7.21 7.00 -23.46
C VAL A 531 8.12 7.82 -24.34
N LEU A 532 8.59 7.25 -25.45
CA LEU A 532 9.44 7.93 -26.44
C LEU A 532 8.71 9.09 -27.12
N ALA A 533 7.42 8.94 -27.41
CA ALA A 533 6.58 10.00 -27.98
C ALA A 533 6.43 11.17 -26.99
N GLY A 534 6.24 10.89 -25.70
CA GLY A 534 6.26 11.90 -24.66
C GLY A 534 7.60 12.66 -24.58
N ALA A 535 8.72 11.92 -24.63
CA ALA A 535 10.07 12.49 -24.66
C ALA A 535 10.26 13.41 -25.86
N ALA A 536 9.84 13.00 -27.06
CA ALA A 536 9.90 13.83 -28.27
C ALA A 536 9.07 15.12 -28.14
N GLY A 537 7.90 15.04 -27.49
CA GLY A 537 7.06 16.20 -27.18
C GLY A 537 7.75 17.20 -26.24
N VAL A 538 8.37 16.68 -25.17
CA VAL A 538 9.13 17.50 -24.20
C VAL A 538 10.34 18.18 -24.87
N GLU A 539 11.11 17.44 -25.68
CA GLU A 539 12.25 17.99 -26.42
C GLU A 539 11.84 19.13 -27.41
N LYS A 540 10.73 18.88 -28.13
CA LYS A 540 10.17 19.90 -29.03
C LYS A 540 9.77 21.17 -28.27
N ALA A 541 9.14 21.01 -27.11
CA ALA A 541 8.71 22.15 -26.28
C ALA A 541 9.90 22.89 -25.65
N ALA A 542 10.93 22.18 -25.22
CA ALA A 542 12.16 22.76 -24.70
C ALA A 542 12.90 23.55 -25.78
N LYS A 543 13.00 22.99 -26.99
CA LYS A 543 13.60 23.68 -28.14
C LYS A 543 12.86 24.95 -28.51
N ALA A 544 11.53 24.94 -28.43
CA ALA A 544 10.70 26.14 -28.64
C ALA A 544 10.96 27.21 -27.55
N ALA A 545 11.37 26.80 -26.35
CA ALA A 545 11.81 27.69 -25.26
C ALA A 545 13.29 28.17 -25.39
N GLY A 546 14.00 27.74 -26.45
CA GLY A 546 15.41 28.08 -26.66
C GLY A 546 16.38 27.18 -25.87
N GLN A 547 15.93 26.02 -25.39
CA GLN A 547 16.75 25.04 -24.67
C GLN A 547 16.92 23.79 -25.55
N ASP A 548 18.17 23.43 -25.82
CA ASP A 548 18.50 22.19 -26.55
C ASP A 548 18.83 21.12 -25.52
N ILE A 549 17.89 20.20 -25.27
CA ILE A 549 18.01 19.13 -24.27
C ILE A 549 17.52 17.82 -24.86
N THR A 550 18.19 16.74 -24.53
CA THR A 550 17.75 15.38 -24.81
C THR A 550 17.09 14.77 -23.56
N VAL A 551 15.88 14.24 -23.71
CA VAL A 551 15.20 13.50 -22.66
C VAL A 551 15.73 12.07 -22.66
N PRO A 552 16.30 11.59 -21.55
CA PRO A 552 16.81 10.22 -21.43
C PRO A 552 15.70 9.19 -21.72
N PHE A 553 16.02 8.22 -22.53
CA PHE A 553 15.13 7.11 -22.86
C PHE A 553 15.91 5.79 -22.89
N THR A 554 15.39 4.78 -22.20
CA THR A 554 15.93 3.42 -22.21
C THR A 554 14.84 2.46 -22.68
N PRO A 555 15.04 1.74 -23.82
CA PRO A 555 14.09 0.75 -24.30
C PRO A 555 14.05 -0.50 -23.40
N GLY A 556 13.01 -1.34 -23.57
CA GLY A 556 12.90 -2.62 -22.87
C GLY A 556 11.57 -2.84 -22.16
N ARG A 557 10.62 -1.88 -22.26
CA ARG A 557 9.24 -2.15 -21.87
C ARG A 557 8.58 -3.09 -22.88
N MET A 558 7.63 -3.88 -22.40
CA MET A 558 6.87 -4.81 -23.23
C MET A 558 5.36 -4.53 -23.13
N ASP A 559 4.59 -5.08 -24.05
CA ASP A 559 3.15 -4.89 -24.13
C ASP A 559 2.43 -6.09 -23.48
N ALA A 560 1.69 -5.86 -22.40
CA ALA A 560 0.82 -6.87 -21.81
C ALA A 560 -0.45 -7.07 -22.63
N SER A 561 -1.06 -8.25 -22.52
CA SER A 561 -2.38 -8.51 -23.09
C SER A 561 -3.52 -8.20 -22.11
N GLN A 562 -4.78 -8.24 -22.60
CA GLN A 562 -5.94 -8.10 -21.72
C GLN A 562 -6.05 -9.27 -20.74
N GLU A 563 -5.69 -10.48 -21.17
CA GLU A 563 -5.68 -11.70 -20.35
C GLU A 563 -4.62 -11.65 -19.25
N GLN A 564 -3.55 -10.88 -19.43
CA GLN A 564 -2.50 -10.61 -18.44
C GLN A 564 -2.83 -9.43 -17.53
N THR A 565 -4.04 -8.87 -17.66
CA THR A 565 -4.47 -7.69 -16.89
C THR A 565 -5.62 -8.07 -15.97
N ASP A 566 -5.38 -8.03 -14.68
CA ASP A 566 -6.42 -8.18 -13.65
C ASP A 566 -7.28 -6.91 -13.60
N ALA A 567 -8.27 -6.84 -14.51
CA ALA A 567 -9.07 -5.64 -14.72
C ALA A 567 -9.79 -5.16 -13.44
N ALA A 568 -10.25 -6.09 -12.61
CA ALA A 568 -10.94 -5.77 -11.36
C ALA A 568 -10.00 -5.10 -10.36
N SER A 569 -8.77 -5.61 -10.22
CA SER A 569 -7.78 -5.05 -9.29
C SER A 569 -7.04 -3.83 -9.87
N PHE A 570 -7.18 -3.54 -11.16
CA PHE A 570 -6.73 -2.28 -11.78
C PHE A 570 -7.69 -1.11 -11.55
N ALA A 571 -8.99 -1.36 -11.31
CA ALA A 571 -9.97 -0.31 -11.06
C ALA A 571 -9.56 0.67 -9.94
N PRO A 572 -8.99 0.23 -8.79
CA PRO A 572 -8.50 1.12 -7.74
C PRO A 572 -7.34 2.04 -8.14
N LEU A 573 -6.65 1.76 -9.26
CA LEU A 573 -5.61 2.63 -9.81
C LEU A 573 -6.18 3.84 -10.57
N GLU A 574 -7.50 3.87 -10.86
CA GLU A 574 -8.16 5.01 -11.49
C GLU A 574 -7.97 6.27 -10.63
N PRO A 575 -7.42 7.36 -11.21
CA PRO A 575 -7.25 8.59 -10.46
C PRO A 575 -8.59 9.18 -10.01
N ARG A 576 -8.78 9.36 -8.72
CA ARG A 576 -9.86 10.18 -8.16
C ARG A 576 -9.56 11.66 -8.31
N ALA A 577 -8.30 11.99 -8.20
CA ALA A 577 -7.72 13.26 -8.59
C ALA A 577 -6.30 13.02 -9.13
N ASP A 578 -5.91 13.86 -10.06
CA ASP A 578 -4.54 13.97 -10.53
C ASP A 578 -4.20 15.47 -10.65
N GLY A 579 -3.61 16.01 -9.59
CA GLY A 579 -3.23 17.42 -9.54
C GLY A 579 -2.24 17.80 -10.63
N PHE A 580 -1.43 16.87 -11.11
CA PHE A 580 -0.51 17.10 -12.23
C PHE A 580 -1.24 17.42 -13.54
N ARG A 581 -2.40 16.80 -13.75
CA ARG A 581 -3.28 17.07 -14.91
C ARG A 581 -4.43 18.04 -14.60
N ASN A 582 -4.46 18.61 -13.39
CA ASN A 582 -5.56 19.46 -12.89
C ASN A 582 -6.93 18.76 -12.91
N TYR A 583 -6.92 17.42 -12.82
CA TYR A 583 -8.11 16.58 -12.86
C TYR A 583 -8.63 16.29 -11.45
N VAL A 584 -9.93 16.45 -11.25
CA VAL A 584 -10.63 16.05 -10.02
C VAL A 584 -11.98 15.45 -10.39
N ASN A 585 -12.21 14.18 -10.00
CA ASN A 585 -13.54 13.60 -10.03
C ASN A 585 -14.26 13.91 -8.71
N SER A 586 -15.09 14.94 -8.72
CA SER A 586 -15.79 15.43 -7.52
C SER A 586 -16.71 14.39 -6.87
N GLY A 587 -17.22 13.42 -7.64
CA GLY A 587 -18.04 12.32 -7.15
C GLY A 587 -17.28 11.25 -6.36
N LYS A 588 -15.96 11.16 -6.58
CA LYS A 588 -15.08 10.17 -5.96
C LYS A 588 -14.19 10.75 -4.85
N MET A 589 -14.11 12.08 -4.73
CA MET A 589 -13.29 12.77 -3.72
C MET A 589 -14.10 13.01 -2.45
N GLN A 590 -13.87 12.22 -1.41
CA GLN A 590 -14.64 12.28 -0.16
C GLN A 590 -13.89 12.90 1.02
N PHE A 591 -12.55 12.76 1.11
CA PHE A 591 -11.80 13.05 2.32
C PHE A 591 -10.62 14.00 2.15
N MET A 592 -10.25 14.37 0.93
CA MET A 592 -9.08 15.20 0.63
C MET A 592 -9.47 16.45 -0.15
N GLN A 593 -8.76 17.54 0.09
CA GLN A 593 -8.74 18.67 -0.84
C GLN A 593 -7.88 18.33 -2.07
N ALA A 594 -8.06 19.06 -3.18
CA ALA A 594 -7.34 18.76 -4.42
C ALA A 594 -5.81 18.87 -4.26
N GLU A 595 -5.33 19.82 -3.45
CA GLU A 595 -3.92 19.99 -3.11
C GLU A 595 -3.37 18.88 -2.21
N GLU A 596 -4.19 18.30 -1.34
CA GLU A 596 -3.81 17.14 -0.51
C GLU A 596 -3.69 15.89 -1.40
N ALA A 597 -4.62 15.71 -2.34
CA ALA A 597 -4.55 14.64 -3.32
C ALA A 597 -3.36 14.76 -4.28
N LEU A 598 -2.90 16.00 -4.57
CA LEU A 598 -1.65 16.21 -5.30
C LEU A 598 -0.45 15.68 -4.53
N VAL A 599 -0.33 16.04 -3.24
CA VAL A 599 0.79 15.59 -2.39
C VAL A 599 0.74 14.07 -2.22
N ASP A 600 -0.43 13.50 -2.01
CA ASP A 600 -0.64 12.04 -1.95
C ASP A 600 -0.17 11.33 -3.22
N ARG A 601 -0.56 11.83 -4.40
CA ARG A 601 -0.10 11.30 -5.70
C ARG A 601 1.41 11.46 -5.89
N ALA A 602 1.98 12.61 -5.49
CA ALA A 602 3.43 12.84 -5.58
C ALA A 602 4.21 11.84 -4.71
N GLN A 603 3.72 11.54 -3.49
CA GLN A 603 4.31 10.54 -2.61
C GLN A 603 4.22 9.14 -3.23
N LEU A 604 3.08 8.74 -3.81
CA LEU A 604 2.95 7.47 -4.52
C LEU A 604 3.88 7.35 -5.74
N LEU A 605 4.17 8.47 -6.42
CA LEU A 605 5.16 8.54 -7.50
C LEU A 605 6.61 8.69 -6.99
N THR A 606 6.83 8.62 -5.66
CA THR A 606 8.13 8.79 -5.01
C THR A 606 8.81 10.14 -5.27
N LEU A 607 8.03 11.17 -5.55
CA LEU A 607 8.53 12.51 -5.86
C LEU A 607 8.83 13.30 -4.59
N THR A 608 9.90 14.07 -4.62
CA THR A 608 10.19 15.10 -3.64
C THR A 608 9.36 16.38 -3.89
N ALA A 609 9.29 17.29 -2.93
CA ALA A 609 8.59 18.55 -3.10
C ALA A 609 9.13 19.40 -4.27
N PRO A 610 10.45 19.53 -4.52
CA PRO A 610 10.97 20.16 -5.73
C PRO A 610 10.56 19.46 -7.03
N GLU A 611 10.61 18.13 -7.10
CA GLU A 611 10.21 17.35 -8.28
C GLU A 611 8.71 17.52 -8.56
N MET A 612 7.86 17.48 -7.54
CA MET A 612 6.43 17.76 -7.66
C MET A 612 6.21 19.17 -8.20
N THR A 613 6.90 20.17 -7.66
CA THR A 613 6.76 21.57 -8.03
C THR A 613 7.13 21.80 -9.48
N VAL A 614 8.30 21.32 -9.92
CA VAL A 614 8.77 21.53 -11.30
C VAL A 614 7.88 20.82 -12.33
N LEU A 615 7.36 19.62 -12.00
CA LEU A 615 6.42 18.90 -12.85
C LEU A 615 5.10 19.66 -13.02
N ILE A 616 4.55 20.20 -11.94
CA ILE A 616 3.33 21.04 -12.04
C ILE A 616 3.56 22.20 -13.01
N GLY A 617 4.62 22.99 -12.80
CA GLY A 617 4.91 24.15 -13.66
C GLY A 617 5.06 23.78 -15.13
N GLY A 618 5.79 22.70 -15.43
CA GLY A 618 6.02 22.24 -16.79
C GLY A 618 4.75 21.66 -17.44
N LEU A 619 4.05 20.77 -16.76
CA LEU A 619 2.82 20.19 -17.30
C LEU A 619 1.73 21.23 -17.55
N ARG A 620 1.68 22.31 -16.75
CA ARG A 620 0.76 23.45 -17.00
C ARG A 620 1.09 24.20 -18.29
N VAL A 621 2.33 24.62 -18.48
CA VAL A 621 2.71 25.33 -19.71
C VAL A 621 2.63 24.45 -20.95
N LEU A 622 2.78 23.13 -20.81
CA LEU A 622 2.59 22.14 -21.88
C LEU A 622 1.12 21.79 -22.13
N LYS A 623 0.19 22.30 -21.33
CA LYS A 623 -1.26 21.99 -21.37
C LYS A 623 -1.55 20.48 -21.21
N ALA A 624 -0.70 19.76 -20.52
CA ALA A 624 -0.80 18.32 -20.38
C ALA A 624 -1.86 17.89 -19.36
N GLY A 625 -3.06 18.41 -19.44
CA GLY A 625 -4.14 18.12 -18.50
C GLY A 625 -5.44 18.77 -18.93
N GLN A 626 -6.22 19.25 -17.95
CA GLN A 626 -7.40 20.08 -18.23
C GLN A 626 -6.92 21.44 -18.75
N PRO A 627 -7.08 21.75 -20.06
CA PRO A 627 -6.41 22.91 -20.66
C PRO A 627 -6.99 24.25 -20.22
N GLU A 628 -8.11 24.26 -19.49
CA GLU A 628 -8.84 25.47 -19.13
C GLU A 628 -8.25 26.22 -17.92
N HIS A 629 -7.46 25.55 -17.05
CA HIS A 629 -6.97 26.13 -15.79
C HIS A 629 -5.49 25.89 -15.56
N GLY A 630 -4.82 26.83 -14.93
CA GLY A 630 -3.42 26.72 -14.54
C GLY A 630 -2.41 27.01 -15.65
N VAL A 631 -2.85 27.33 -16.89
CA VAL A 631 -1.98 27.65 -18.01
C VAL A 631 -1.57 29.13 -17.90
N PHE A 632 -0.57 29.43 -17.06
CA PHE A 632 -0.11 30.80 -16.79
C PHE A 632 1.02 31.17 -17.75
N THR A 633 0.75 31.12 -19.06
CA THR A 633 1.70 31.49 -20.10
C THR A 633 0.99 31.97 -21.36
N ASP A 634 1.58 32.91 -22.06
CA ASP A 634 1.16 33.33 -23.41
C ASP A 634 1.77 32.48 -24.53
N LYS A 635 2.61 31.46 -24.14
CA LYS A 635 3.29 30.58 -25.07
C LYS A 635 2.98 29.11 -24.69
N PRO A 636 1.73 28.66 -24.82
CA PRO A 636 1.38 27.27 -24.49
C PRO A 636 2.18 26.28 -25.36
N GLU A 637 2.36 25.06 -24.85
CA GLU A 637 3.16 24.01 -25.48
C GLU A 637 4.66 24.35 -25.65
N THR A 638 5.14 25.34 -24.88
CA THR A 638 6.55 25.73 -24.81
C THR A 638 7.03 25.57 -23.38
N LEU A 639 8.12 24.83 -23.16
CA LEU A 639 8.61 24.47 -21.81
C LEU A 639 9.36 25.66 -21.19
N THR A 640 8.60 26.64 -20.73
CA THR A 640 9.09 27.86 -20.05
C THR A 640 8.77 27.81 -18.57
N ASN A 641 9.47 28.61 -17.75
CA ASN A 641 9.17 28.79 -16.33
C ASN A 641 8.04 29.81 -16.07
N ASP A 642 7.28 30.16 -17.07
CA ASP A 642 6.22 31.20 -17.04
C ASP A 642 5.16 30.93 -15.97
N PHE A 643 4.84 29.66 -15.69
CA PHE A 643 3.90 29.29 -14.63
C PHE A 643 4.28 29.95 -13.29
N PHE A 644 5.54 29.83 -12.87
CA PHE A 644 6.02 30.42 -11.63
C PHE A 644 6.13 31.93 -11.68
N VAL A 645 6.63 32.47 -12.78
CA VAL A 645 6.75 33.91 -12.99
C VAL A 645 5.38 34.58 -12.86
N ASN A 646 4.36 34.03 -13.52
CA ASN A 646 3.02 34.61 -13.56
C ASN A 646 2.20 34.29 -12.29
N LEU A 647 2.42 33.14 -11.65
CA LEU A 647 1.80 32.81 -10.36
C LEU A 647 2.21 33.79 -9.26
N LEU A 648 3.50 34.14 -9.22
CA LEU A 648 4.08 34.99 -8.17
C LEU A 648 4.01 36.49 -8.51
N ASP A 649 3.51 36.85 -9.70
CA ASP A 649 3.35 38.25 -10.11
C ASP A 649 2.29 38.97 -9.29
N MET A 650 2.72 39.94 -8.50
CA MET A 650 1.84 40.78 -7.68
C MET A 650 0.98 41.76 -8.53
N GLY A 651 1.21 41.85 -9.82
CA GLY A 651 0.33 42.53 -10.80
C GLY A 651 -1.00 41.78 -11.02
N THR A 652 -1.09 40.51 -10.56
CA THR A 652 -2.29 39.69 -10.63
C THR A 652 -3.00 39.63 -9.27
N VAL A 653 -4.32 39.80 -9.26
CA VAL A 653 -5.18 39.64 -8.08
C VAL A 653 -6.06 38.43 -8.30
N TRP A 654 -6.06 37.51 -7.34
CA TRP A 654 -6.83 36.27 -7.40
C TRP A 654 -8.13 36.38 -6.59
N ALA A 655 -9.24 35.93 -7.17
CA ALA A 655 -10.53 35.82 -6.49
C ALA A 655 -11.25 34.54 -6.88
N PRO A 656 -12.03 33.92 -5.96
CA PRO A 656 -12.82 32.73 -6.28
C PRO A 656 -13.85 33.07 -7.36
N VAL A 657 -14.07 32.12 -8.29
CA VAL A 657 -15.12 32.25 -9.31
C VAL A 657 -16.44 31.80 -8.70
N ALA A 658 -17.49 32.65 -8.79
CA ALA A 658 -18.83 32.30 -8.35
C ALA A 658 -19.29 31.01 -9.09
N ASP A 659 -19.96 30.12 -8.37
CA ASP A 659 -20.53 28.87 -8.87
C ASP A 659 -19.53 27.80 -9.38
N LYS A 660 -18.20 28.05 -9.26
CA LYS A 660 -17.16 27.09 -9.61
C LYS A 660 -16.24 26.82 -8.41
N LYS A 661 -16.65 25.89 -7.55
CA LYS A 661 -15.87 25.52 -6.35
C LYS A 661 -14.43 25.14 -6.73
N GLY A 662 -13.43 25.74 -6.07
CA GLY A 662 -12.02 25.43 -6.28
C GLY A 662 -11.37 26.07 -7.51
N VAL A 663 -12.10 26.93 -8.25
CA VAL A 663 -11.58 27.71 -9.39
C VAL A 663 -11.45 29.18 -9.01
N TYR A 664 -10.39 29.81 -9.46
CA TYR A 664 -10.05 31.19 -9.17
C TYR A 664 -9.77 31.96 -10.46
N GLN A 665 -10.19 33.23 -10.51
CA GLN A 665 -9.90 34.16 -11.56
C GLN A 665 -8.76 35.09 -11.16
N GLY A 666 -7.70 35.11 -11.92
CA GLY A 666 -6.63 36.11 -11.85
C GLY A 666 -6.99 37.33 -12.75
N THR A 667 -6.96 38.51 -12.16
CA THR A 667 -7.20 39.76 -12.88
C THR A 667 -6.02 40.70 -12.76
N ASP A 668 -5.77 41.51 -13.76
CA ASP A 668 -4.77 42.57 -13.71
C ASP A 668 -5.15 43.60 -12.63
N ARG A 669 -4.25 43.89 -11.72
CA ARG A 669 -4.47 44.76 -10.56
C ARG A 669 -4.83 46.18 -10.91
N LYS A 670 -4.35 46.69 -12.07
CA LYS A 670 -4.54 48.08 -12.49
C LYS A 670 -5.79 48.26 -13.33
N THR A 671 -6.03 47.32 -14.23
CA THR A 671 -7.10 47.41 -15.23
C THR A 671 -8.34 46.64 -14.87
N GLY A 672 -8.25 45.65 -13.96
CA GLY A 672 -9.32 44.70 -13.66
C GLY A 672 -9.59 43.67 -14.75
N ALA A 673 -8.81 43.69 -15.85
CA ALA A 673 -8.99 42.73 -16.94
C ALA A 673 -8.67 41.29 -16.50
N ALA A 674 -9.47 40.33 -16.96
CA ALA A 674 -9.20 38.93 -16.77
C ALA A 674 -7.87 38.51 -17.40
N LYS A 675 -7.04 37.79 -16.68
CA LYS A 675 -5.69 37.40 -17.10
C LYS A 675 -5.51 35.88 -17.11
N TRP A 676 -5.77 35.23 -16.00
CA TRP A 676 -5.59 33.80 -15.82
C TRP A 676 -6.77 33.16 -15.13
N THR A 677 -6.93 31.82 -15.28
CA THR A 677 -7.77 31.02 -14.42
C THR A 677 -6.93 29.90 -13.79
N GLY A 678 -7.08 29.65 -12.50
CA GLY A 678 -6.34 28.63 -11.76
C GLY A 678 -7.22 27.86 -10.80
N THR A 679 -6.71 26.73 -10.34
CA THR A 679 -7.35 25.91 -9.32
C THR A 679 -6.65 26.05 -7.96
N ARG A 680 -7.18 25.38 -6.92
CA ARG A 680 -6.49 25.26 -5.63
C ARG A 680 -5.10 24.66 -5.78
N VAL A 681 -4.97 23.64 -6.66
CA VAL A 681 -3.70 22.97 -6.97
C VAL A 681 -2.67 23.94 -7.54
N ASP A 682 -3.10 24.89 -8.35
CA ASP A 682 -2.18 25.89 -8.94
C ASP A 682 -1.77 26.94 -7.90
N LEU A 683 -2.75 27.44 -7.13
CA LEU A 683 -2.51 28.54 -6.19
C LEU A 683 -1.78 28.13 -4.92
N ILE A 684 -1.77 26.85 -4.55
CA ILE A 684 -1.07 26.37 -3.35
C ILE A 684 0.44 26.64 -3.43
N PHE A 685 1.03 26.64 -4.66
CA PHE A 685 2.43 26.95 -4.87
C PHE A 685 2.78 28.43 -4.66
N GLY A 686 1.80 29.31 -4.60
CA GLY A 686 1.97 30.72 -4.21
C GLY A 686 1.55 30.98 -2.75
N SER A 687 0.74 30.11 -2.13
CA SER A 687 0.18 30.34 -0.79
C SER A 687 0.88 29.56 0.32
N HIS A 688 1.24 28.30 0.09
CA HIS A 688 1.96 27.48 1.09
C HIS A 688 3.44 27.91 1.14
N SER A 689 3.92 28.31 2.33
CA SER A 689 5.25 28.93 2.46
C SER A 689 6.41 28.11 1.93
N GLN A 690 6.44 26.80 2.15
CA GLN A 690 7.49 25.91 1.65
C GLN A 690 7.40 25.73 0.13
N LEU A 691 6.19 25.47 -0.41
CA LEU A 691 6.01 25.34 -1.86
C LEU A 691 6.28 26.65 -2.60
N ARG A 692 5.90 27.80 -2.00
CA ARG A 692 6.24 29.11 -2.55
C ARG A 692 7.74 29.35 -2.60
N ALA A 693 8.48 28.99 -1.55
CA ALA A 693 9.94 29.13 -1.54
C ALA A 693 10.59 28.32 -2.68
N ILE A 694 10.07 27.12 -2.99
CA ILE A 694 10.52 26.32 -4.14
C ILE A 694 10.09 26.98 -5.46
N ALA A 695 8.84 27.45 -5.56
CA ALA A 695 8.32 28.15 -6.73
C ALA A 695 9.13 29.42 -7.07
N GLU A 696 9.57 30.16 -6.04
CA GLU A 696 10.43 31.35 -6.18
C GLU A 696 11.77 31.00 -6.83
N VAL A 697 12.36 29.83 -6.54
CA VAL A 697 13.60 29.37 -7.23
C VAL A 697 13.36 29.26 -8.72
N TYR A 698 12.26 28.65 -9.14
CA TYR A 698 11.97 28.47 -10.57
C TYR A 698 11.44 29.76 -11.25
N GLY A 699 10.89 30.68 -10.48
CA GLY A 699 10.43 32.01 -11.00
C GLY A 699 11.53 33.03 -11.24
N GLN A 700 12.79 32.77 -10.88
CA GLN A 700 13.93 33.66 -11.05
C GLN A 700 14.30 33.84 -12.52
N SER A 701 14.88 34.97 -12.86
CA SER A 701 15.23 35.31 -14.25
C SER A 701 16.30 34.42 -14.86
N ASP A 702 17.18 33.87 -14.03
CA ASP A 702 18.27 32.96 -14.38
C ASP A 702 17.91 31.49 -14.25
N ALA A 703 16.67 31.16 -13.83
CA ALA A 703 16.24 29.79 -13.56
C ALA A 703 15.77 29.02 -14.81
N LYS A 704 15.70 29.59 -15.98
CA LYS A 704 15.12 28.96 -17.19
C LYS A 704 15.76 27.65 -17.57
N GLU A 705 17.07 27.58 -17.59
CA GLU A 705 17.82 26.34 -17.88
C GLU A 705 17.67 25.32 -16.76
N LYS A 706 17.78 25.76 -15.51
CA LYS A 706 17.58 24.90 -14.34
C LYS A 706 16.18 24.27 -14.35
N PHE A 707 15.14 25.07 -14.62
CA PHE A 707 13.76 24.60 -14.69
C PHE A 707 13.61 23.47 -15.72
N VAL A 708 14.14 23.65 -16.95
CA VAL A 708 14.03 22.63 -18.00
C VAL A 708 14.80 21.35 -17.60
N LYS A 709 16.01 21.47 -17.05
CA LYS A 709 16.81 20.33 -16.59
C LYS A 709 16.13 19.55 -15.48
N ASP A 710 15.62 20.25 -14.47
CA ASP A 710 14.95 19.63 -13.33
C ASP A 710 13.61 19.00 -13.76
N PHE A 711 12.86 19.65 -14.68
CA PHE A 711 11.66 19.05 -15.25
C PHE A 711 11.96 17.75 -16.00
N VAL A 712 12.98 17.73 -16.86
CA VAL A 712 13.37 16.53 -17.59
C VAL A 712 13.82 15.42 -16.65
N ALA A 713 14.56 15.76 -15.60
CA ALA A 713 14.96 14.76 -14.59
C ALA A 713 13.75 14.16 -13.86
N ALA A 714 12.82 14.99 -13.38
CA ALA A 714 11.60 14.54 -12.71
C ALA A 714 10.66 13.77 -13.66
N TRP A 715 10.53 14.23 -14.91
CA TRP A 715 9.79 13.53 -15.96
C TRP A 715 10.36 12.12 -16.20
N THR A 716 11.66 12.00 -16.39
CA THR A 716 12.36 10.75 -16.63
C THR A 716 12.17 9.78 -15.45
N LYS A 717 12.21 10.29 -14.21
CA LYS A 717 11.95 9.51 -13.01
C LYS A 717 10.55 8.88 -13.04
N VAL A 718 9.51 9.65 -13.40
CA VAL A 718 8.14 9.13 -13.50
C VAL A 718 8.01 8.12 -14.65
N MET A 719 8.60 8.39 -15.82
CA MET A 719 8.56 7.48 -16.95
C MET A 719 9.26 6.15 -16.69
N ASN A 720 10.23 6.12 -15.78
CA ASN A 720 11.01 4.92 -15.42
C ASN A 720 10.61 4.33 -14.06
N ALA A 721 9.56 4.80 -13.41
CA ALA A 721 9.21 4.40 -12.04
C ALA A 721 8.98 2.88 -11.89
N ASP A 722 8.51 2.21 -12.95
CA ASP A 722 8.25 0.77 -13.02
C ASP A 722 9.36 -0.05 -13.74
N ARG A 723 10.53 0.57 -14.00
CA ARG A 723 11.68 -0.07 -14.66
C ARG A 723 12.64 -0.67 -13.61
N PHE A 724 12.21 -1.78 -13.00
CA PHE A 724 13.00 -2.51 -12.00
C PHE A 724 14.22 -3.25 -12.56
N ASP A 725 14.40 -3.22 -13.86
CA ASP A 725 15.54 -3.74 -14.59
C ASP A 725 16.67 -2.71 -14.79
N LEU A 726 16.45 -1.44 -14.43
CA LEU A 726 17.42 -0.36 -14.55
C LEU A 726 18.12 -0.01 -13.23
N VAL A 727 17.79 -0.68 -12.14
CA VAL A 727 18.32 -0.40 -10.80
C VAL A 727 19.47 -1.35 -10.48
#